data_41d75686a99ad8c6c597131820120628
#
_entry.id   41d75686a99ad8c6c597131820120628
#
_cell.length_a   1.000
_cell.length_b   1.000
_cell.length_c   1.000
_cell.angle_alpha   90.00
_cell.angle_beta   90.00
_cell.angle_gamma   90.00
#
_symmetry.space_group_name_H-M   'P 1'
#
loop_
_entity.id
_entity.type
_entity.pdbx_description
1 polymer ?
#
loop_
_entity_poly.entity_id
_entity_poly.type
_entity_poly.pdbx_seq_one_letter_code
_entity_poly.pdbx_strand_id
1 'polypeptide(L)'
;MAKAEKYVYSFGPGGTDGDAGMRDLLGGKGANLAEMTKIGLPVPAGFTIGTNVCTYYYAHDRGYPPELKDAVAAAMAKVEQEMGAKFGSTSNPLLVSCRSGARDSMPGMMDTVLNIGLNDETVKALAQQSGNERFAWDSYRRFVQMYGDVVLDMKPKTKEDHDPFEELLAAKKRKAGVTYDHELTAAQLKELVAEFKQAIKQGTGKDFPADPMSQVWGAIGAVFGSWMNDRAVVYRRTYGIPHEWGTAVNVQAMVFGNLGDDCATGVALTRNVALGTPGLNGDYLINAQGEDVVAGIRTPKRIEETLEKDMPAAYKQLAEIGRKLEKHYKEVQDLEFTVQRGKVWMLQTRNAKRTGFAAVRIAVDLANEGLITKEEALQARRIPADDLNQLLQPIYDPKSKQAALKEGRLLAKGINAGPGAASGIICFHASDAEAQWLKNNHVELILVRRETSPEDLRGMKIAKGILTAFGGASSHAALVSRQMGKACIVGCGELEIDYRAGTVTVGDKVLREGDLISIDGFTGEVFAGKVEERPSEILQVLITKTLKPEESETYSRYSQLMSWVDEHRRLKVRTNADEPKQALEAIAFGAEGIGLCRTEHMFFGHIDEFREMILATEVIGREAALVKLLPFQREDFEGLFRAMRGRPVTIRLLDPPLHEFLPHHTAEQVELAGKIGVPAEIIARRVQELHEFNPMLGHRGCRLGIVYPEITRMQARAIFEAAANVQREGIDVLPEVMIPLVGFSTEFRDQEKVVRETADQVFAEKGIRVEYLVGTMVEVPRAAVRAEEIAQRAEFFSFGTNDLTQTTLGMSRDDYAGYINYYREHDIVPHDPFQTIDRDGVGSLMQLAVEGGRKARPKLKIGICGEHGGDPASVMFCHELGLDYVSCSPFRVPIARLAAAQAAVAEKAAGRSK
;
A
#
# COMPACT_ATOMS: atom_id res chain seq x y z
N MET A 1 24.34 14.85 39.26
CA MET A 1 22.94 14.61 39.59
C MET A 1 22.29 14.15 38.29
N ALA A 2 21.72 12.97 38.20
CA ALA A 2 20.92 12.54 37.05
C ALA A 2 19.73 13.51 36.92
N LYS A 3 19.51 14.06 35.75
CA LYS A 3 18.35 14.92 35.49
C LYS A 3 17.10 14.09 35.80
N ALA A 4 16.23 14.58 36.69
CA ALA A 4 14.96 13.89 36.98
C ALA A 4 14.23 13.63 35.67
N GLU A 5 13.78 12.42 35.47
CA GLU A 5 13.08 12.01 34.25
C GLU A 5 11.76 12.79 34.17
N LYS A 6 11.51 13.45 33.04
CA LYS A 6 10.29 14.22 32.84
C LYS A 6 9.24 13.33 32.18
N TYR A 7 8.07 13.23 32.82
CA TYR A 7 6.97 12.37 32.37
C TYR A 7 5.82 13.13 31.71
N VAL A 8 5.66 14.42 32.01
CA VAL A 8 4.53 15.26 31.59
C VAL A 8 5.02 16.51 30.86
N TYR A 9 4.44 16.80 29.72
CA TYR A 9 4.81 17.87 28.77
C TYR A 9 3.60 18.70 28.42
N SER A 10 3.60 19.99 28.80
CA SER A 10 2.49 20.91 28.55
C SER A 10 2.51 21.47 27.14
N PHE A 11 1.33 21.82 26.62
CA PHE A 11 1.11 22.58 25.39
C PHE A 11 -0.15 23.43 25.49
N GLY A 12 -0.23 24.54 24.77
CA GLY A 12 -1.38 25.43 24.77
C GLY A 12 -1.00 26.90 24.60
N PRO A 13 -1.93 27.83 24.79
CA PRO A 13 -1.70 29.26 24.60
C PRO A 13 -0.51 29.86 25.38
N GLY A 14 -0.18 29.26 26.53
CA GLY A 14 0.97 29.67 27.34
C GLY A 14 2.33 29.14 26.90
N GLY A 15 2.38 28.34 25.79
CA GLY A 15 3.60 27.74 25.25
C GLY A 15 3.63 26.24 25.35
N THR A 16 4.79 25.65 25.03
CA THR A 16 4.95 24.20 24.99
C THR A 16 6.29 23.72 25.54
N ASP A 17 6.30 22.53 26.13
CA ASP A 17 7.50 21.83 26.61
C ASP A 17 8.11 20.88 25.58
N GLY A 18 7.49 20.71 24.41
CA GLY A 18 7.89 19.76 23.39
C GLY A 18 7.90 20.35 21.98
N ASP A 19 8.29 19.53 21.01
CA ASP A 19 8.26 19.86 19.59
C ASP A 19 8.11 18.60 18.72
N ALA A 20 8.06 18.78 17.38
CA ALA A 20 7.92 17.70 16.40
C ALA A 20 9.03 16.63 16.46
N GLY A 21 10.23 16.99 16.93
CA GLY A 21 11.38 16.07 17.06
C GLY A 21 11.24 15.08 18.21
N MET A 22 10.32 15.32 19.15
CA MET A 22 10.10 14.48 20.33
C MET A 22 9.06 13.38 20.11
N ARG A 23 8.87 12.94 18.87
CA ARG A 23 7.84 11.95 18.48
C ARG A 23 7.98 10.62 19.22
N ASP A 24 9.20 10.19 19.51
CA ASP A 24 9.47 8.94 20.25
C ASP A 24 8.93 8.98 21.68
N LEU A 25 8.91 10.17 22.28
CA LEU A 25 8.51 10.37 23.66
C LEU A 25 7.05 10.85 23.80
N LEU A 26 6.62 11.76 22.93
CA LEU A 26 5.30 12.37 22.98
C LEU A 26 4.26 11.65 22.11
N GLY A 27 4.71 10.65 21.31
CA GLY A 27 3.92 10.08 20.25
C GLY A 27 3.65 11.09 19.13
N GLY A 28 3.08 10.64 18.02
CA GLY A 28 2.78 11.50 16.88
C GLY A 28 1.80 12.62 17.21
N LYS A 29 0.75 12.32 17.99
CA LYS A 29 -0.28 13.32 18.38
C LYS A 29 0.25 14.38 19.32
N GLY A 30 0.95 13.98 20.38
CA GLY A 30 1.52 14.91 21.36
C GLY A 30 2.60 15.80 20.76
N ALA A 31 3.49 15.25 19.93
CA ALA A 31 4.52 16.02 19.23
C ALA A 31 3.91 17.06 18.29
N ASN A 32 2.84 16.70 17.56
CA ASN A 32 2.18 17.64 16.65
C ASN A 32 1.37 18.72 17.40
N LEU A 33 0.74 18.40 18.55
CA LEU A 33 0.10 19.40 19.41
C LEU A 33 1.12 20.41 19.94
N ALA A 34 2.28 19.94 20.39
CA ALA A 34 3.38 20.78 20.81
C ALA A 34 3.89 21.66 19.66
N GLU A 35 4.10 21.10 18.48
CA GLU A 35 4.58 21.84 17.30
C GLU A 35 3.58 22.90 16.82
N MET A 36 2.29 22.56 16.74
CA MET A 36 1.24 23.52 16.41
C MET A 36 1.21 24.69 17.42
N THR A 37 1.38 24.39 18.70
CA THR A 37 1.52 25.42 19.74
C THR A 37 2.75 26.31 19.46
N LYS A 38 3.90 25.71 19.22
CA LYS A 38 5.18 26.41 18.97
C LYS A 38 5.11 27.36 17.79
N ILE A 39 4.41 26.98 16.71
CA ILE A 39 4.19 27.84 15.55
C ILE A 39 3.01 28.81 15.72
N GLY A 40 2.41 28.90 16.92
CA GLY A 40 1.37 29.87 17.26
C GLY A 40 0.01 29.62 16.64
N LEU A 41 -0.39 28.37 16.52
CA LEU A 41 -1.76 27.98 16.13
C LEU A 41 -2.67 27.91 17.37
N PRO A 42 -3.98 28.12 17.22
CA PRO A 42 -4.95 28.07 18.31
C PRO A 42 -5.20 26.62 18.77
N VAL A 43 -4.36 26.12 19.67
CA VAL A 43 -4.46 24.79 20.27
C VAL A 43 -5.04 24.90 21.66
N PRO A 44 -6.10 24.18 22.05
CA PRO A 44 -6.58 24.13 23.42
C PRO A 44 -5.49 23.65 24.38
N ALA A 45 -5.39 24.24 25.56
CA ALA A 45 -4.38 23.85 26.54
C ALA A 45 -4.50 22.38 26.93
N GLY A 46 -3.34 21.77 27.20
CA GLY A 46 -3.28 20.38 27.58
C GLY A 46 -1.86 19.93 27.97
N PHE A 47 -1.73 18.64 28.20
CA PHE A 47 -0.41 18.02 28.44
C PHE A 47 -0.37 16.59 27.88
N THR A 48 0.83 16.15 27.56
CA THR A 48 1.13 14.80 27.12
C THR A 48 1.88 14.04 28.19
N ILE A 49 1.40 12.85 28.57
CA ILE A 49 2.14 11.87 29.36
C ILE A 49 2.94 11.01 28.38
N GLY A 50 4.25 10.92 28.55
CA GLY A 50 5.17 10.30 27.60
C GLY A 50 5.03 8.79 27.46
N THR A 51 5.50 8.26 26.33
CA THR A 51 5.52 6.81 26.04
C THR A 51 6.34 6.01 27.07
N ASN A 52 7.35 6.62 27.68
CA ASN A 52 8.14 6.04 28.76
C ASN A 52 7.30 5.65 29.98
N VAL A 53 6.21 6.36 30.25
CA VAL A 53 5.24 5.99 31.30
C VAL A 53 4.46 4.73 30.90
N CYS A 54 4.09 4.56 29.65
CA CYS A 54 3.43 3.34 29.17
C CYS A 54 4.35 2.11 29.36
N THR A 55 5.61 2.25 28.99
CA THR A 55 6.61 1.20 29.17
C THR A 55 6.80 0.85 30.66
N TYR A 56 6.88 1.88 31.50
CA TYR A 56 6.92 1.70 32.95
C TYR A 56 5.68 0.97 33.47
N TYR A 57 4.49 1.38 33.04
CA TYR A 57 3.21 0.80 33.43
C TYR A 57 3.13 -0.71 33.19
N TYR A 58 3.58 -1.17 32.02
CA TYR A 58 3.61 -2.61 31.73
C TYR A 58 4.73 -3.36 32.44
N ALA A 59 5.85 -2.71 32.73
CA ALA A 59 6.95 -3.34 33.47
C ALA A 59 6.69 -3.47 34.99
N HIS A 60 5.71 -2.72 35.54
CA HIS A 60 5.42 -2.64 36.97
C HIS A 60 3.96 -2.96 37.31
N ASP A 61 3.41 -4.02 36.76
CA ASP A 61 2.04 -4.52 37.04
C ASP A 61 0.95 -3.44 36.98
N ARG A 62 1.00 -2.61 35.94
CA ARG A 62 0.11 -1.44 35.72
C ARG A 62 0.25 -0.35 36.78
N GLY A 63 1.41 -0.28 37.45
CA GLY A 63 1.78 0.79 38.37
C GLY A 63 2.30 2.03 37.63
N TYR A 64 2.28 3.19 38.28
CA TYR A 64 2.79 4.45 37.75
C TYR A 64 4.06 4.88 38.45
N PRO A 65 4.95 5.67 37.79
CA PRO A 65 6.07 6.33 38.48
C PRO A 65 5.57 7.18 39.67
N PRO A 66 6.23 7.14 40.83
CA PRO A 66 5.77 7.85 42.05
C PRO A 66 5.52 9.34 41.85
N GLU A 67 6.34 9.99 41.03
CA GLU A 67 6.30 11.45 40.78
C GLU A 67 5.20 11.84 39.76
N LEU A 68 4.63 10.87 39.03
CA LEU A 68 3.68 11.15 37.97
C LEU A 68 2.42 11.85 38.48
N LYS A 69 1.93 11.47 39.68
CA LYS A 69 0.70 12.03 40.25
C LYS A 69 0.81 13.53 40.48
N ASP A 70 1.92 13.97 41.03
CA ASP A 70 2.18 15.38 41.31
C ASP A 70 2.41 16.16 40.00
N ALA A 71 3.11 15.57 39.05
CA ALA A 71 3.33 16.15 37.72
C ALA A 71 2.01 16.36 36.96
N VAL A 72 1.09 15.38 36.97
CA VAL A 72 -0.26 15.49 36.37
C VAL A 72 -1.09 16.58 37.08
N ALA A 73 -1.07 16.64 38.40
CA ALA A 73 -1.78 17.69 39.14
C ALA A 73 -1.26 19.11 38.82
N ALA A 74 0.07 19.27 38.73
CA ALA A 74 0.69 20.55 38.34
C ALA A 74 0.34 20.93 36.89
N ALA A 75 0.34 19.96 35.95
CA ALA A 75 -0.03 20.21 34.58
C ALA A 75 -1.52 20.58 34.45
N MET A 76 -2.42 19.93 35.20
CA MET A 76 -3.84 20.24 35.21
C MET A 76 -4.07 21.68 35.71
N ALA A 77 -3.39 22.10 36.78
CA ALA A 77 -3.47 23.48 37.28
C ALA A 77 -3.02 24.53 36.22
N LYS A 78 -2.03 24.20 35.40
CA LYS A 78 -1.63 25.05 34.26
C LYS A 78 -2.72 25.11 33.20
N VAL A 79 -3.36 23.97 32.85
CA VAL A 79 -4.48 23.97 31.91
C VAL A 79 -5.64 24.80 32.42
N GLU A 80 -5.99 24.70 33.71
CA GLU A 80 -7.00 25.54 34.35
C GLU A 80 -6.71 27.03 34.19
N GLN A 81 -5.48 27.45 34.47
CA GLN A 81 -5.04 28.83 34.32
C GLN A 81 -5.13 29.33 32.87
N GLU A 82 -4.66 28.54 31.90
CA GLU A 82 -4.64 28.92 30.48
C GLU A 82 -6.05 28.99 29.87
N MET A 83 -6.96 28.12 30.33
CA MET A 83 -8.34 28.08 29.84
C MET A 83 -9.29 28.98 30.63
N GLY A 84 -8.85 29.53 31.77
CA GLY A 84 -9.66 30.38 32.65
C GLY A 84 -10.87 29.62 33.25
N ALA A 85 -10.78 28.29 33.42
CA ALA A 85 -11.80 27.42 33.94
C ALA A 85 -11.20 26.42 34.93
N LYS A 86 -11.97 25.89 35.88
CA LYS A 86 -11.44 25.01 36.93
C LYS A 86 -12.00 23.60 36.85
N PHE A 87 -11.13 22.60 36.88
CA PHE A 87 -11.54 21.19 36.84
C PHE A 87 -12.33 20.80 38.09
N GLY A 88 -13.53 20.25 37.88
CA GLY A 88 -14.44 19.92 38.96
C GLY A 88 -15.20 21.08 39.56
N SER A 89 -15.11 22.32 39.03
CA SER A 89 -15.83 23.49 39.51
C SER A 89 -17.34 23.37 39.31
N THR A 90 -18.08 23.82 40.33
CA THR A 90 -19.56 23.91 40.27
C THR A 90 -20.07 25.26 39.75
N SER A 91 -19.15 26.12 39.25
CA SER A 91 -19.54 27.42 38.67
C SER A 91 -18.96 27.64 37.26
N ASN A 92 -17.73 27.20 37.02
CA ASN A 92 -17.04 27.34 35.73
C ASN A 92 -16.20 26.06 35.45
N PRO A 93 -16.88 24.93 35.10
CA PRO A 93 -16.22 23.65 34.97
C PRO A 93 -15.32 23.57 33.72
N LEU A 94 -14.05 23.22 33.94
CA LEU A 94 -13.18 22.74 32.87
C LEU A 94 -13.50 21.25 32.57
N LEU A 95 -13.68 20.93 31.33
CA LEU A 95 -13.73 19.52 30.88
C LEU A 95 -12.49 19.20 30.06
N VAL A 96 -12.05 17.93 30.10
CA VAL A 96 -10.89 17.47 29.33
C VAL A 96 -11.19 16.20 28.56
N SER A 97 -10.44 15.95 27.52
CA SER A 97 -10.37 14.66 26.80
C SER A 97 -9.09 13.93 27.18
N CYS A 98 -9.12 12.60 27.15
CA CYS A 98 -7.97 11.72 27.28
C CYS A 98 -7.85 10.88 26.02
N ARG A 99 -6.77 11.11 25.26
CA ARG A 99 -6.58 10.56 23.90
C ARG A 99 -5.24 9.83 23.80
N SER A 100 -5.20 8.68 23.13
CA SER A 100 -3.97 7.96 22.81
C SER A 100 -3.06 8.74 21.87
N GLY A 101 -1.74 8.51 21.97
CA GLY A 101 -0.72 9.12 21.13
C GLY A 101 0.41 8.16 20.81
N ALA A 102 0.16 7.15 19.98
CA ALA A 102 1.23 6.27 19.49
C ALA A 102 2.21 7.01 18.57
N ARG A 103 3.45 6.53 18.44
CA ARG A 103 4.46 7.10 17.53
C ARG A 103 3.96 7.11 16.10
N ASP A 104 3.38 5.98 15.65
CA ASP A 104 2.72 5.89 14.36
C ASP A 104 1.21 5.93 14.49
N SER A 105 0.55 6.52 13.48
CA SER A 105 -0.89 6.64 13.47
C SER A 105 -1.56 5.29 13.30
N MET A 106 -2.39 4.90 14.26
CA MET A 106 -3.16 3.66 14.29
C MET A 106 -4.66 3.99 14.35
N PRO A 107 -5.30 4.38 13.23
CA PRO A 107 -6.68 4.89 13.21
C PRO A 107 -7.69 3.86 13.74
N GLY A 108 -8.50 4.24 14.72
CA GLY A 108 -9.54 3.38 15.29
C GLY A 108 -9.05 2.24 16.20
N MET A 109 -7.72 2.04 16.35
CA MET A 109 -7.16 0.91 17.10
C MET A 109 -7.11 1.16 18.61
N MET A 110 -7.07 2.41 19.03
CA MET A 110 -6.85 2.79 20.44
C MET A 110 -7.99 3.66 20.96
N ASP A 111 -8.16 3.63 22.26
CA ASP A 111 -9.31 4.24 22.92
C ASP A 111 -9.12 5.75 23.21
N THR A 112 -10.26 6.45 23.35
CA THR A 112 -10.37 7.87 23.67
C THR A 112 -11.51 8.03 24.68
N VAL A 113 -11.37 8.99 25.62
CA VAL A 113 -12.45 9.36 26.54
C VAL A 113 -12.62 10.87 26.49
N LEU A 114 -13.84 11.32 26.23
CA LEU A 114 -14.20 12.75 26.11
C LEU A 114 -15.04 13.21 27.30
N ASN A 115 -15.16 14.52 27.47
CA ASN A 115 -16.03 15.17 28.47
C ASN A 115 -15.72 14.77 29.94
N ILE A 116 -14.47 14.40 30.22
CA ILE A 116 -14.02 14.04 31.57
C ILE A 116 -14.13 15.28 32.48
N GLY A 117 -14.66 15.08 33.68
CA GLY A 117 -14.93 16.15 34.66
C GLY A 117 -16.41 16.36 34.90
N LEU A 118 -17.31 15.72 34.13
CA LEU A 118 -18.73 15.77 34.34
C LEU A 118 -19.17 14.84 35.49
N ASN A 119 -20.01 15.39 36.34
CA ASN A 119 -20.76 14.68 37.40
C ASN A 119 -22.07 15.39 37.61
N ASP A 120 -22.87 14.97 38.61
CA ASP A 120 -24.19 15.52 38.86
C ASP A 120 -24.23 16.98 39.26
N GLU A 121 -23.11 17.55 39.70
CA GLU A 121 -22.99 18.95 40.05
C GLU A 121 -22.37 19.77 38.91
N THR A 122 -21.30 19.28 38.31
CA THR A 122 -20.63 20.00 37.21
C THR A 122 -21.49 20.10 35.94
N VAL A 123 -22.38 19.15 35.67
CA VAL A 123 -23.35 19.21 34.55
C VAL A 123 -24.31 20.41 34.72
N LYS A 124 -24.74 20.69 35.92
CA LYS A 124 -25.64 21.84 36.23
C LYS A 124 -24.89 23.17 35.97
N ALA A 125 -23.63 23.23 36.41
CA ALA A 125 -22.76 24.39 36.14
C ALA A 125 -22.53 24.60 34.64
N LEU A 126 -22.27 23.52 33.90
CA LEU A 126 -22.10 23.57 32.45
C LEU A 126 -23.40 24.05 31.75
N ALA A 127 -24.55 23.59 32.19
CA ALA A 127 -25.86 24.00 31.66
C ALA A 127 -26.08 25.51 31.87
N GLN A 128 -25.76 26.02 33.06
CA GLN A 128 -25.87 27.46 33.40
C GLN A 128 -24.88 28.31 32.60
N GLN A 129 -23.62 27.86 32.49
CA GLN A 129 -22.55 28.58 31.76
C GLN A 129 -22.81 28.62 30.26
N SER A 130 -23.26 27.52 29.68
CA SER A 130 -23.53 27.45 28.25
C SER A 130 -24.83 28.10 27.81
N GLY A 131 -25.79 28.25 28.76
CA GLY A 131 -27.16 28.62 28.45
C GLY A 131 -27.95 27.54 27.69
N ASN A 132 -27.42 26.32 27.63
CA ASN A 132 -27.97 25.20 26.85
C ASN A 132 -27.99 23.91 27.71
N GLU A 133 -29.12 23.71 28.38
CA GLU A 133 -29.32 22.58 29.28
C GLU A 133 -29.25 21.23 28.50
N ARG A 134 -29.78 21.20 27.27
CA ARG A 134 -29.74 20.03 26.45
C ARG A 134 -28.29 19.60 26.12
N PHE A 135 -27.47 20.58 25.72
CA PHE A 135 -26.03 20.34 25.45
C PHE A 135 -25.30 19.73 26.66
N ALA A 136 -25.54 20.30 27.84
CA ALA A 136 -24.87 19.83 29.05
C ALA A 136 -25.24 18.37 29.38
N TRP A 137 -26.55 18.03 29.35
CA TRP A 137 -27.02 16.67 29.62
C TRP A 137 -26.63 15.66 28.52
N ASP A 138 -26.58 16.08 27.24
CA ASP A 138 -26.08 15.19 26.17
C ASP A 138 -24.56 14.93 26.31
N SER A 139 -23.78 15.96 26.66
CA SER A 139 -22.35 15.77 26.94
C SER A 139 -22.11 14.82 28.12
N TYR A 140 -22.98 14.88 29.15
CA TYR A 140 -22.88 13.97 30.30
C TYR A 140 -23.33 12.55 29.94
N ARG A 141 -24.39 12.40 29.16
CA ARG A 141 -24.85 11.11 28.66
C ARG A 141 -23.73 10.40 27.85
N ARG A 142 -23.12 11.13 26.90
CA ARG A 142 -21.99 10.63 26.09
C ARG A 142 -20.79 10.24 26.96
N PHE A 143 -20.46 11.03 27.96
CA PHE A 143 -19.37 10.73 28.87
C PHE A 143 -19.62 9.46 29.69
N VAL A 144 -20.82 9.29 30.26
CA VAL A 144 -21.16 8.10 31.05
C VAL A 144 -21.12 6.84 30.19
N GLN A 145 -21.65 6.91 28.96
CA GLN A 145 -21.57 5.81 28.01
C GLN A 145 -20.13 5.46 27.68
N MET A 146 -19.35 6.44 27.21
CA MET A 146 -17.95 6.23 26.79
C MET A 146 -17.07 5.75 27.96
N TYR A 147 -17.28 6.25 29.16
CA TYR A 147 -16.58 5.79 30.35
C TYR A 147 -16.94 4.35 30.72
N GLY A 148 -18.20 3.98 30.60
CA GLY A 148 -18.68 2.61 30.78
C GLY A 148 -18.04 1.65 29.78
N ASP A 149 -18.04 2.02 28.52
CA ASP A 149 -17.51 1.20 27.43
C ASP A 149 -15.98 1.05 27.50
N VAL A 150 -15.26 2.15 27.69
CA VAL A 150 -13.81 2.21 27.55
C VAL A 150 -13.07 1.95 28.87
N VAL A 151 -13.52 2.57 29.96
CA VAL A 151 -12.81 2.49 31.25
C VAL A 151 -13.27 1.31 32.09
N LEU A 152 -14.56 0.97 32.00
CA LEU A 152 -15.16 -0.12 32.77
C LEU A 152 -15.34 -1.41 31.95
N ASP A 153 -14.84 -1.47 30.71
CA ASP A 153 -14.83 -2.63 29.81
C ASP A 153 -16.23 -3.23 29.57
N MET A 154 -17.26 -2.36 29.43
CA MET A 154 -18.63 -2.78 29.15
C MET A 154 -18.96 -2.87 27.66
N LYS A 155 -18.02 -2.50 26.79
CA LYS A 155 -18.21 -2.55 25.34
C LYS A 155 -18.40 -4.01 24.87
N PRO A 156 -19.39 -4.27 23.99
CA PRO A 156 -19.57 -5.58 23.37
C PRO A 156 -18.28 -6.11 22.73
N LYS A 157 -17.94 -7.38 22.97
CA LYS A 157 -16.76 -8.03 22.39
C LYS A 157 -17.04 -8.58 20.99
N THR A 158 -18.30 -8.94 20.72
CA THR A 158 -18.75 -9.39 19.40
C THR A 158 -19.97 -8.58 18.97
N LYS A 159 -20.32 -8.64 17.68
CA LYS A 159 -21.51 -7.98 17.13
C LYS A 159 -22.82 -8.61 17.62
N GLU A 160 -22.76 -9.76 18.23
CA GLU A 160 -23.89 -10.51 18.77
C GLU A 160 -24.13 -10.21 20.26
N ASP A 161 -23.16 -9.59 20.93
CA ASP A 161 -23.29 -9.20 22.34
C ASP A 161 -24.20 -7.97 22.49
N HIS A 162 -24.94 -7.94 23.58
CA HIS A 162 -25.84 -6.84 23.94
C HIS A 162 -25.04 -5.63 24.40
N ASP A 163 -25.30 -4.45 23.78
CA ASP A 163 -24.83 -3.17 24.26
C ASP A 163 -25.92 -2.50 25.12
N PRO A 164 -25.76 -2.49 26.47
CA PRO A 164 -26.77 -1.97 27.34
C PRO A 164 -27.04 -0.47 27.15
N PHE A 165 -26.08 0.30 26.71
CA PHE A 165 -26.22 1.74 26.50
C PHE A 165 -27.00 2.02 25.21
N GLU A 166 -26.68 1.33 24.12
CA GLU A 166 -27.42 1.46 22.86
C GLU A 166 -28.85 0.99 22.96
N GLU A 167 -29.11 -0.08 23.72
CA GLU A 167 -30.49 -0.56 23.97
C GLU A 167 -31.34 0.48 24.73
N LEU A 168 -30.77 1.05 25.79
CA LEU A 168 -31.43 2.10 26.58
C LEU A 168 -31.69 3.35 25.77
N LEU A 169 -30.70 3.80 24.97
CA LEU A 169 -30.80 4.92 24.06
C LEU A 169 -31.90 4.68 23.01
N ALA A 170 -31.87 3.54 22.36
CA ALA A 170 -32.87 3.15 21.36
C ALA A 170 -34.28 3.07 21.95
N ALA A 171 -34.42 2.51 23.17
CA ALA A 171 -35.70 2.47 23.89
C ALA A 171 -36.20 3.90 24.20
N LYS A 172 -35.32 4.79 24.64
CA LYS A 172 -35.66 6.18 24.94
C LYS A 172 -36.10 6.93 23.67
N LYS A 173 -35.41 6.75 22.54
CA LYS A 173 -35.81 7.33 21.24
C LYS A 173 -37.17 6.83 20.78
N ARG A 174 -37.38 5.52 20.82
CA ARG A 174 -38.74 4.94 20.51
C ARG A 174 -39.84 5.52 21.35
N LYS A 175 -39.62 5.65 22.68
CA LYS A 175 -40.62 6.23 23.61
C LYS A 175 -40.88 7.72 23.32
N ALA A 176 -39.85 8.45 22.89
CA ALA A 176 -39.92 9.86 22.53
C ALA A 176 -40.51 10.10 21.12
N GLY A 177 -40.57 9.06 20.26
CA GLY A 177 -41.02 9.17 18.88
C GLY A 177 -40.03 9.92 17.98
N VAL A 178 -38.70 9.84 18.29
CA VAL A 178 -37.65 10.53 17.57
C VAL A 178 -36.69 9.52 16.95
N THR A 179 -36.00 9.96 15.88
CA THR A 179 -35.05 9.12 15.17
C THR A 179 -33.60 9.36 15.63
N TYR A 180 -33.24 10.62 15.85
CA TYR A 180 -31.85 11.00 16.15
C TYR A 180 -31.68 11.41 17.61
N ASP A 181 -30.46 11.18 18.14
CA ASP A 181 -30.10 11.52 19.53
C ASP A 181 -30.27 13.03 19.84
N HIS A 182 -29.98 13.87 18.85
CA HIS A 182 -30.06 15.32 19.01
C HIS A 182 -31.49 15.85 19.13
N GLU A 183 -32.51 15.05 18.89
CA GLU A 183 -33.92 15.37 19.05
C GLU A 183 -34.43 15.11 20.48
N LEU A 184 -33.67 14.39 21.32
CA LEU A 184 -34.01 14.16 22.72
C LEU A 184 -33.93 15.47 23.53
N THR A 185 -34.90 15.68 24.40
CA THR A 185 -34.94 16.84 25.30
C THR A 185 -33.96 16.71 26.46
N ALA A 186 -33.62 17.81 27.11
CA ALA A 186 -32.79 17.83 28.33
C ALA A 186 -33.32 16.91 29.45
N ALA A 187 -34.65 16.89 29.66
CA ALA A 187 -35.28 16.01 30.65
C ALA A 187 -35.07 14.53 30.32
N GLN A 188 -35.29 14.13 29.07
CA GLN A 188 -35.09 12.75 28.61
C GLN A 188 -33.61 12.33 28.69
N LEU A 189 -32.70 13.21 28.39
CA LEU A 189 -31.25 12.95 28.53
C LEU A 189 -30.82 12.81 30.00
N LYS A 190 -31.40 13.58 30.90
CA LYS A 190 -31.16 13.47 32.34
C LYS A 190 -31.65 12.12 32.88
N GLU A 191 -32.82 11.66 32.47
CA GLU A 191 -33.33 10.32 32.81
C GLU A 191 -32.39 9.23 32.28
N LEU A 192 -31.92 9.37 31.01
CA LEU A 192 -31.04 8.42 30.38
C LEU A 192 -29.69 8.31 31.08
N VAL A 193 -29.11 9.42 31.56
CA VAL A 193 -27.89 9.41 32.38
C VAL A 193 -28.08 8.58 33.64
N ALA A 194 -29.22 8.71 34.31
CA ALA A 194 -29.51 7.89 35.50
C ALA A 194 -29.62 6.40 35.17
N GLU A 195 -30.33 6.06 34.06
CA GLU A 195 -30.44 4.69 33.56
C GLU A 195 -29.06 4.10 33.20
N PHE A 196 -28.17 4.87 32.53
CA PHE A 196 -26.80 4.47 32.20
C PHE A 196 -25.94 4.19 33.44
N LYS A 197 -26.01 5.05 34.46
CA LYS A 197 -25.31 4.81 35.73
C LYS A 197 -25.80 3.56 36.44
N GLN A 198 -27.10 3.29 36.34
CA GLN A 198 -27.70 2.06 36.91
C GLN A 198 -27.22 0.83 36.15
N ALA A 199 -27.11 0.89 34.81
CA ALA A 199 -26.57 -0.19 34.01
C ALA A 199 -25.08 -0.45 34.34
N ILE A 200 -24.26 0.60 34.52
CA ILE A 200 -22.89 0.48 35.01
C ILE A 200 -22.81 -0.26 36.34
N LYS A 201 -23.63 0.14 37.31
CA LYS A 201 -23.63 -0.50 38.62
C LYS A 201 -24.06 -1.98 38.56
N GLN A 202 -25.03 -2.30 37.70
CA GLN A 202 -25.48 -3.67 37.49
C GLN A 202 -24.44 -4.54 36.79
N GLY A 203 -23.77 -4.00 35.75
CA GLY A 203 -22.79 -4.75 34.96
C GLY A 203 -21.43 -4.90 35.64
N THR A 204 -20.98 -3.91 36.40
CA THR A 204 -19.65 -3.88 36.99
C THR A 204 -19.57 -4.02 38.52
N GLY A 205 -20.74 -3.90 39.21
CA GLY A 205 -20.82 -3.81 40.66
C GLY A 205 -20.29 -2.49 41.26
N LYS A 206 -19.84 -1.52 40.43
CA LYS A 206 -19.27 -0.24 40.89
C LYS A 206 -20.15 0.93 40.52
N ASP A 207 -20.12 1.97 41.33
CA ASP A 207 -20.77 3.23 41.01
C ASP A 207 -19.91 4.02 40.00
N PHE A 208 -20.58 4.80 39.16
CA PHE A 208 -19.89 5.72 38.28
C PHE A 208 -19.09 6.78 39.12
N PRO A 209 -17.80 7.01 38.86
CA PRO A 209 -16.97 7.86 39.72
C PRO A 209 -17.41 9.32 39.67
N ALA A 210 -17.75 9.88 40.84
CA ALA A 210 -18.15 11.28 40.96
C ALA A 210 -16.95 12.24 41.04
N ASP A 211 -15.79 11.76 41.52
CA ASP A 211 -14.56 12.58 41.60
C ASP A 211 -13.89 12.77 40.25
N PRO A 212 -13.72 14.00 39.73
CA PRO A 212 -13.14 14.25 38.43
C PRO A 212 -11.70 13.74 38.26
N MET A 213 -10.86 13.80 39.28
CA MET A 213 -9.49 13.28 39.19
C MET A 213 -9.47 11.76 39.10
N SER A 214 -10.36 11.05 39.80
CA SER A 214 -10.53 9.60 39.64
C SER A 214 -10.96 9.23 38.21
N GLN A 215 -11.80 10.06 37.56
CA GLN A 215 -12.18 9.87 36.15
C GLN A 215 -10.97 10.02 35.22
N VAL A 216 -10.11 11.02 35.44
CA VAL A 216 -8.86 11.21 34.64
C VAL A 216 -7.94 10.00 34.78
N TRP A 217 -7.69 9.53 35.99
CA TRP A 217 -6.80 8.37 36.21
C TRP A 217 -7.37 7.08 35.61
N GLY A 218 -8.68 6.88 35.69
CA GLY A 218 -9.34 5.77 35.02
C GLY A 218 -9.16 5.83 33.49
N ALA A 219 -9.34 7.01 32.90
CA ALA A 219 -9.15 7.23 31.46
C ALA A 219 -7.68 7.05 31.02
N ILE A 220 -6.69 7.54 31.80
CA ILE A 220 -5.27 7.33 31.54
C ILE A 220 -4.94 5.84 31.51
N GLY A 221 -5.44 5.09 32.51
CA GLY A 221 -5.22 3.63 32.59
C GLY A 221 -5.84 2.88 31.42
N ALA A 222 -7.04 3.27 31.02
CA ALA A 222 -7.73 2.67 29.85
C ALA A 222 -6.98 2.95 28.55
N VAL A 223 -6.48 4.17 28.34
CA VAL A 223 -5.70 4.51 27.15
C VAL A 223 -4.38 3.73 27.10
N PHE A 224 -3.66 3.58 28.20
CA PHE A 224 -2.49 2.71 28.23
C PHE A 224 -2.88 1.25 27.98
N GLY A 225 -3.98 0.77 28.58
CA GLY A 225 -4.51 -0.57 28.37
C GLY A 225 -4.81 -0.87 26.91
N SER A 226 -5.32 0.12 26.18
CA SER A 226 -5.70 -0.02 24.77
C SER A 226 -4.52 -0.33 23.83
N TRP A 227 -3.27 -0.10 24.26
CA TRP A 227 -2.08 -0.52 23.51
C TRP A 227 -2.03 -2.02 23.29
N MET A 228 -2.54 -2.82 24.24
CA MET A 228 -2.55 -4.28 24.19
C MET A 228 -3.89 -4.89 23.80
N ASN A 229 -4.86 -4.09 23.33
CA ASN A 229 -6.10 -4.62 22.75
C ASN A 229 -5.80 -5.44 21.49
N ASP A 230 -6.53 -6.52 21.25
CA ASP A 230 -6.32 -7.45 20.14
C ASP A 230 -6.22 -6.74 18.78
N ARG A 231 -7.14 -5.80 18.49
CA ARG A 231 -7.12 -4.99 17.27
C ARG A 231 -5.84 -4.17 17.11
N ALA A 232 -5.31 -3.60 18.20
CA ALA A 232 -4.08 -2.83 18.19
C ALA A 232 -2.85 -3.74 18.01
N VAL A 233 -2.86 -4.93 18.59
CA VAL A 233 -1.81 -5.96 18.42
C VAL A 233 -1.77 -6.45 16.98
N VAL A 234 -2.92 -6.80 16.40
CA VAL A 234 -3.01 -7.24 14.99
C VAL A 234 -2.54 -6.14 14.04
N TYR A 235 -2.98 -4.90 14.26
CA TYR A 235 -2.55 -3.75 13.44
C TYR A 235 -1.02 -3.57 13.49
N ARG A 236 -0.43 -3.59 14.69
CA ARG A 236 1.03 -3.44 14.83
C ARG A 236 1.80 -4.55 14.11
N ARG A 237 1.36 -5.80 14.23
CA ARG A 237 1.96 -6.92 13.47
C ARG A 237 1.88 -6.70 11.96
N THR A 238 0.71 -6.29 11.47
CA THR A 238 0.50 -6.07 10.03
C THR A 238 1.42 -4.98 9.45
N TYR A 239 1.73 -3.95 10.25
CA TYR A 239 2.51 -2.79 9.80
C TYR A 239 3.94 -2.74 10.37
N GLY A 240 4.41 -3.82 11.03
CA GLY A 240 5.76 -3.90 11.57
C GLY A 240 6.07 -2.88 12.67
N ILE A 241 5.08 -2.50 13.50
CA ILE A 241 5.24 -1.54 14.59
C ILE A 241 5.69 -2.29 15.86
N PRO A 242 6.87 -1.98 16.44
CA PRO A 242 7.38 -2.67 17.62
C PRO A 242 6.49 -2.56 18.85
N HIS A 243 6.31 -3.66 19.55
CA HIS A 243 5.45 -3.72 20.75
C HIS A 243 5.98 -2.87 21.91
N GLU A 244 7.29 -2.75 22.04
CA GLU A 244 8.00 -2.03 23.11
C GLU A 244 7.88 -0.50 23.01
N TRP A 245 7.37 0.05 21.91
CA TRP A 245 7.23 1.50 21.75
C TRP A 245 6.25 2.13 22.73
N GLY A 246 5.18 1.43 23.09
CA GLY A 246 4.12 1.97 23.93
C GLY A 246 3.34 3.11 23.27
N THR A 247 2.43 3.73 24.03
CA THR A 247 1.67 4.91 23.62
C THR A 247 1.83 6.04 24.61
N ALA A 248 1.79 7.28 24.15
CA ALA A 248 1.60 8.45 25.01
C ALA A 248 0.09 8.65 25.29
N VAL A 249 -0.21 9.45 26.30
CA VAL A 249 -1.55 9.89 26.63
C VAL A 249 -1.62 11.40 26.58
N ASN A 250 -2.56 11.94 25.79
CA ASN A 250 -2.81 13.38 25.66
C ASN A 250 -4.07 13.76 26.44
N VAL A 251 -3.92 14.58 27.48
CA VAL A 251 -5.01 15.19 28.23
C VAL A 251 -5.16 16.63 27.75
N GLN A 252 -6.32 16.98 27.18
CA GLN A 252 -6.53 18.25 26.50
C GLN A 252 -7.86 18.88 26.90
N ALA A 253 -7.90 20.18 27.12
CA ALA A 253 -9.12 20.92 27.38
C ALA A 253 -10.13 20.71 26.23
N MET A 254 -11.38 20.46 26.58
CA MET A 254 -12.47 20.36 25.62
C MET A 254 -12.83 21.70 25.03
N VAL A 255 -13.06 21.74 23.73
CA VAL A 255 -13.74 22.80 22.99
C VAL A 255 -14.94 22.18 22.28
N PHE A 256 -16.02 22.92 22.16
CA PHE A 256 -17.31 22.32 21.82
C PHE A 256 -17.85 22.83 20.49
N GLY A 257 -18.00 21.91 19.54
CA GLY A 257 -18.67 22.15 18.25
C GLY A 257 -20.19 22.02 18.32
N ASN A 258 -20.75 21.63 19.48
CA ASN A 258 -22.19 21.38 19.70
C ASN A 258 -22.85 22.31 20.73
N LEU A 259 -22.27 23.51 20.91
CA LEU A 259 -22.88 24.55 21.79
C LEU A 259 -24.08 25.24 21.14
N GLY A 260 -24.12 25.33 19.82
CA GLY A 260 -25.13 26.00 19.02
C GLY A 260 -24.77 26.06 17.55
N ASP A 261 -25.55 26.78 16.76
CA ASP A 261 -25.44 26.85 15.31
C ASP A 261 -24.24 27.68 14.82
N ASP A 262 -23.60 28.45 15.71
CA ASP A 262 -22.33 29.17 15.48
C ASP A 262 -21.08 28.30 15.79
N CYS A 263 -21.31 27.03 16.05
CA CYS A 263 -20.31 26.04 16.40
C CYS A 263 -20.33 24.87 15.39
N ALA A 264 -19.16 24.29 15.14
CA ALA A 264 -19.00 23.17 14.22
C ALA A 264 -17.79 22.32 14.63
N THR A 265 -17.71 21.13 14.08
CA THR A 265 -16.51 20.29 14.14
C THR A 265 -16.27 19.65 12.79
N GLY A 266 -15.01 19.33 12.47
CA GLY A 266 -14.70 18.74 11.18
C GLY A 266 -13.28 18.21 11.05
N VAL A 267 -13.08 17.58 9.91
CA VAL A 267 -11.77 17.11 9.42
C VAL A 267 -11.50 17.81 8.09
N ALA A 268 -10.38 18.50 8.00
CA ALA A 268 -9.98 19.22 6.79
C ALA A 268 -8.66 18.70 6.26
N LEU A 269 -8.52 18.70 4.95
CA LEU A 269 -7.32 18.37 4.21
C LEU A 269 -6.85 19.61 3.48
N THR A 270 -5.55 19.92 3.50
CA THR A 270 -5.02 21.12 2.84
C THR A 270 -5.04 21.02 1.31
N ARG A 271 -5.11 19.79 0.78
CA ARG A 271 -5.35 19.46 -0.65
C ARG A 271 -6.24 18.22 -0.74
N ASN A 272 -6.86 18.01 -1.88
CA ASN A 272 -7.61 16.78 -2.15
C ASN A 272 -6.67 15.56 -2.17
N VAL A 273 -6.87 14.62 -1.26
CA VAL A 273 -5.98 13.45 -1.11
C VAL A 273 -6.29 12.31 -2.08
N ALA A 274 -7.38 12.39 -2.81
CA ALA A 274 -7.72 11.44 -3.87
C ALA A 274 -7.12 11.86 -5.22
N LEU A 275 -7.21 13.14 -5.56
CA LEU A 275 -6.83 13.69 -6.88
C LEU A 275 -5.62 14.64 -6.83
N GLY A 276 -5.18 15.08 -5.67
CA GLY A 276 -4.05 15.99 -5.48
C GLY A 276 -4.34 17.46 -5.79
N THR A 277 -5.58 17.83 -6.08
CA THR A 277 -5.94 19.23 -6.41
C THR A 277 -5.75 20.14 -5.20
N PRO A 278 -5.26 21.40 -5.40
CA PRO A 278 -5.09 22.37 -4.31
C PRO A 278 -6.43 22.85 -3.77
N GLY A 279 -6.42 23.30 -2.50
CA GLY A 279 -7.59 23.86 -1.80
C GLY A 279 -8.04 23.00 -0.64
N LEU A 280 -8.67 23.63 0.36
CA LEU A 280 -9.26 22.92 1.50
C LEU A 280 -10.33 21.93 1.00
N ASN A 281 -10.25 20.73 1.53
CA ASN A 281 -11.16 19.63 1.21
C ASN A 281 -11.50 18.91 2.51
N GLY A 282 -12.67 18.30 2.61
CA GLY A 282 -13.03 17.52 3.81
C GLY A 282 -14.46 17.68 4.25
N ASP A 283 -14.71 17.31 5.50
CA ASP A 283 -16.06 17.14 6.03
C ASP A 283 -16.25 17.93 7.34
N TYR A 284 -17.43 18.51 7.54
CA TYR A 284 -17.80 19.17 8.78
C TYR A 284 -19.28 19.01 9.12
N LEU A 285 -19.58 19.17 10.40
CA LEU A 285 -20.96 19.19 10.91
C LEU A 285 -21.17 20.43 11.80
N ILE A 286 -22.23 21.15 11.56
CA ILE A 286 -22.70 22.23 12.44
C ILE A 286 -23.37 21.62 13.65
N ASN A 287 -23.16 22.20 14.80
CA ASN A 287 -23.73 21.79 16.08
C ASN A 287 -23.54 20.29 16.37
N ALA A 288 -22.27 19.86 16.36
CA ALA A 288 -21.86 18.47 16.51
C ALA A 288 -20.54 18.30 17.27
N GLN A 289 -20.33 17.14 17.87
CA GLN A 289 -19.02 16.73 18.41
C GLN A 289 -18.20 15.98 17.35
N GLY A 290 -16.86 15.86 17.56
CA GLY A 290 -15.95 15.20 16.63
C GLY A 290 -16.32 13.76 16.26
N GLU A 291 -16.89 13.02 17.21
CA GLU A 291 -17.40 11.66 17.00
C GLU A 291 -18.51 11.60 15.93
N ASP A 292 -19.39 12.59 15.90
CA ASP A 292 -20.54 12.62 14.99
C ASP A 292 -20.11 12.69 13.52
N VAL A 293 -18.93 13.28 13.23
CA VAL A 293 -18.37 13.35 11.87
C VAL A 293 -17.86 12.00 11.39
N VAL A 294 -17.30 11.20 12.31
CA VAL A 294 -16.63 9.94 11.99
C VAL A 294 -17.60 8.74 12.07
N ALA A 295 -18.57 8.80 13.01
CA ALA A 295 -19.51 7.71 13.28
C ALA A 295 -20.59 7.51 12.19
N GLY A 296 -20.71 8.41 11.21
CA GLY A 296 -21.67 8.27 10.11
C GLY A 296 -23.15 8.43 10.49
N ILE A 297 -23.45 8.83 11.72
CA ILE A 297 -24.85 9.02 12.23
C ILE A 297 -25.57 10.15 11.48
N ARG A 298 -24.81 11.17 11.07
CA ARG A 298 -25.27 12.30 10.28
C ARG A 298 -24.42 12.44 9.03
N THR A 299 -25.03 12.78 7.88
CA THR A 299 -24.27 13.08 6.66
C THR A 299 -23.52 14.40 6.80
N PRO A 300 -22.18 14.40 6.80
CA PRO A 300 -21.42 15.62 6.93
C PRO A 300 -21.55 16.48 5.66
N LYS A 301 -21.37 17.79 5.83
CA LYS A 301 -21.28 18.75 4.72
C LYS A 301 -19.85 18.82 4.22
N ARG A 302 -19.68 19.12 2.93
CA ARG A 302 -18.36 19.27 2.30
C ARG A 302 -17.80 20.66 2.55
N ILE A 303 -16.56 20.75 3.02
CA ILE A 303 -15.85 22.00 3.30
C ILE A 303 -15.74 22.85 2.02
N GLU A 304 -15.29 22.24 0.92
CA GLU A 304 -15.08 22.91 -0.36
C GLU A 304 -16.36 23.43 -1.02
N GLU A 305 -17.52 22.96 -0.62
CA GLU A 305 -18.80 23.31 -1.22
C GLU A 305 -19.59 24.34 -0.39
N THR A 306 -19.54 24.20 0.94
CA THR A 306 -20.51 24.90 1.80
C THR A 306 -19.92 25.69 2.97
N LEU A 307 -18.73 25.35 3.48
CA LEU A 307 -18.19 25.99 4.70
C LEU A 307 -17.97 27.50 4.54
N GLU A 308 -17.53 27.95 3.36
CA GLU A 308 -17.35 29.37 3.10
C GLU A 308 -18.66 30.17 3.16
N LYS A 309 -19.77 29.55 2.77
CA LYS A 309 -21.11 30.15 2.85
C LYS A 309 -21.70 30.07 4.24
N ASP A 310 -21.57 28.91 4.90
CA ASP A 310 -22.17 28.66 6.19
C ASP A 310 -21.43 29.40 7.34
N MET A 311 -20.09 29.43 7.28
CA MET A 311 -19.23 30.01 8.32
C MET A 311 -18.02 30.75 7.72
N PRO A 312 -18.15 31.89 7.04
CA PRO A 312 -17.10 32.57 6.28
C PRO A 312 -15.85 32.90 7.13
N ALA A 313 -16.04 33.33 8.36
CA ALA A 313 -14.95 33.68 9.27
C ALA A 313 -14.12 32.43 9.67
N ALA A 314 -14.77 31.31 9.90
CA ALA A 314 -14.13 30.03 10.21
C ALA A 314 -13.40 29.47 9.00
N TYR A 315 -14.00 29.53 7.81
CA TYR A 315 -13.34 29.11 6.56
C TYR A 315 -12.05 29.89 6.33
N LYS A 316 -12.07 31.21 6.47
CA LYS A 316 -10.87 32.05 6.31
C LYS A 316 -9.76 31.70 7.32
N GLN A 317 -10.10 31.53 8.61
CA GLN A 317 -9.15 31.08 9.62
C GLN A 317 -8.55 29.69 9.27
N LEU A 318 -9.39 28.74 8.89
CA LEU A 318 -8.96 27.38 8.55
C LEU A 318 -8.06 27.37 7.31
N ALA A 319 -8.36 28.18 6.29
CA ALA A 319 -7.54 28.33 5.10
C ALA A 319 -6.15 28.93 5.41
N GLU A 320 -6.07 29.91 6.31
CA GLU A 320 -4.80 30.48 6.77
C GLU A 320 -3.99 29.47 7.58
N ILE A 321 -4.63 28.73 8.48
CA ILE A 321 -4.01 27.66 9.27
C ILE A 321 -3.47 26.57 8.34
N GLY A 322 -4.27 26.11 7.36
CA GLY A 322 -3.88 25.07 6.41
C GLY A 322 -2.64 25.46 5.61
N ARG A 323 -2.61 26.67 5.06
CA ARG A 323 -1.43 27.20 4.34
C ARG A 323 -0.18 27.28 5.23
N LYS A 324 -0.34 27.72 6.49
CA LYS A 324 0.76 27.81 7.47
C LYS A 324 1.34 26.45 7.79
N LEU A 325 0.47 25.45 7.98
CA LEU A 325 0.86 24.07 8.25
C LEU A 325 1.53 23.41 7.04
N GLU A 326 0.95 23.54 5.84
CA GLU A 326 1.55 22.98 4.61
C GLU A 326 2.95 23.56 4.35
N LYS A 327 3.12 24.87 4.54
CA LYS A 327 4.42 25.54 4.43
C LYS A 327 5.43 25.08 5.51
N HIS A 328 4.97 24.90 6.75
CA HIS A 328 5.81 24.48 7.87
C HIS A 328 6.28 23.01 7.72
N TYR A 329 5.35 22.11 7.48
CA TYR A 329 5.67 20.68 7.32
C TYR A 329 6.16 20.32 5.92
N LYS A 330 6.04 21.23 4.96
CA LYS A 330 6.33 21.00 3.53
C LYS A 330 5.57 19.79 3.00
N GLU A 331 4.34 19.56 3.49
CA GLU A 331 3.56 18.37 3.21
C GLU A 331 2.07 18.65 3.41
N VAL A 332 1.22 17.96 2.64
CA VAL A 332 -0.24 18.02 2.79
C VAL A 332 -0.65 17.52 4.17
N GLN A 333 -1.48 18.29 4.83
CA GLN A 333 -1.90 18.02 6.21
C GLN A 333 -3.37 17.61 6.28
N ASP A 334 -3.63 16.68 7.18
CA ASP A 334 -4.94 16.23 7.65
C ASP A 334 -5.15 16.88 9.02
N LEU A 335 -6.23 17.65 9.15
CA LEU A 335 -6.51 18.56 10.27
C LEU A 335 -7.80 18.15 10.96
N GLU A 336 -7.75 17.98 12.28
CA GLU A 336 -8.97 17.91 13.10
C GLU A 336 -9.18 19.30 13.75
N PHE A 337 -10.36 19.88 13.57
CA PHE A 337 -10.69 21.20 14.07
C PHE A 337 -12.08 21.26 14.70
N THR A 338 -12.25 22.23 15.59
CA THR A 338 -13.56 22.59 16.14
C THR A 338 -13.74 24.11 16.05
N VAL A 339 -14.91 24.53 15.61
CA VAL A 339 -15.32 25.92 15.65
C VAL A 339 -16.20 26.13 16.89
N GLN A 340 -15.75 26.90 17.81
CA GLN A 340 -16.54 27.29 19.00
C GLN A 340 -16.81 28.78 18.96
N ARG A 341 -18.08 29.18 18.80
CA ARG A 341 -18.51 30.58 18.72
C ARG A 341 -17.67 31.39 17.71
N GLY A 342 -17.55 30.84 16.49
CA GLY A 342 -16.83 31.45 15.35
C GLY A 342 -15.29 31.40 15.43
N LYS A 343 -14.70 30.91 16.51
CA LYS A 343 -13.24 30.72 16.65
C LYS A 343 -12.86 29.31 16.31
N VAL A 344 -11.89 29.14 15.39
CA VAL A 344 -11.31 27.85 15.05
C VAL A 344 -10.29 27.42 16.09
N TRP A 345 -10.37 26.15 16.52
CA TRP A 345 -9.41 25.50 17.39
C TRP A 345 -8.86 24.25 16.71
N MET A 346 -7.55 24.07 16.79
CA MET A 346 -6.86 22.91 16.22
C MET A 346 -6.72 21.81 17.26
N LEU A 347 -7.22 20.62 16.95
CA LEU A 347 -7.19 19.46 17.84
C LEU A 347 -6.10 18.46 17.45
N GLN A 348 -5.77 18.38 16.19
CA GLN A 348 -4.75 17.49 15.66
C GLN A 348 -4.30 17.95 14.28
N THR A 349 -3.04 17.67 13.93
CA THR A 349 -2.56 17.64 12.55
C THR A 349 -1.71 16.40 12.33
N ARG A 350 -1.71 15.92 11.09
CA ARG A 350 -0.86 14.83 10.64
C ARG A 350 -0.62 14.93 9.15
N ASN A 351 0.45 14.30 8.66
CA ASN A 351 0.63 14.16 7.22
C ASN A 351 -0.53 13.34 6.64
N ALA A 352 -1.16 13.88 5.62
CA ALA A 352 -2.32 13.26 5.00
C ALA A 352 -1.94 11.98 4.26
N LYS A 353 -2.69 10.91 4.52
CA LYS A 353 -2.63 9.69 3.69
C LYS A 353 -3.38 9.95 2.40
N ARG A 354 -2.76 9.59 1.29
CA ARG A 354 -3.22 9.94 -0.06
C ARG A 354 -3.06 8.77 -1.02
N THR A 355 -3.73 8.85 -2.15
CA THR A 355 -3.56 7.90 -3.25
C THR A 355 -2.23 8.14 -3.96
N GLY A 356 -1.71 7.16 -4.69
CA GLY A 356 -0.53 7.34 -5.55
C GLY A 356 -0.74 8.42 -6.60
N PHE A 357 -1.97 8.55 -7.09
CA PHE A 357 -2.40 9.60 -8.00
C PHE A 357 -2.16 11.00 -7.41
N ALA A 358 -2.70 11.22 -6.21
CA ALA A 358 -2.51 12.46 -5.48
C ALA A 358 -1.06 12.66 -5.04
N ALA A 359 -0.34 11.59 -4.65
CA ALA A 359 1.05 11.66 -4.23
C ALA A 359 1.96 12.22 -5.33
N VAL A 360 1.83 11.73 -6.56
CA VAL A 360 2.58 12.23 -7.71
C VAL A 360 2.25 13.69 -7.99
N ARG A 361 0.96 14.03 -8.10
CA ARG A 361 0.53 15.41 -8.37
C ARG A 361 1.03 16.37 -7.29
N ILE A 362 0.80 16.06 -6.02
CA ILE A 362 1.18 16.90 -4.88
C ILE A 362 2.70 17.11 -4.83
N ALA A 363 3.49 16.06 -4.99
CA ALA A 363 4.95 16.17 -4.95
C ALA A 363 5.48 17.07 -6.07
N VAL A 364 4.94 16.91 -7.27
CA VAL A 364 5.31 17.74 -8.42
C VAL A 364 4.86 19.20 -8.23
N ASP A 365 3.62 19.42 -7.79
CA ASP A 365 3.08 20.77 -7.59
C ASP A 365 3.82 21.51 -6.46
N LEU A 366 4.10 20.85 -5.31
CA LEU A 366 4.88 21.45 -4.23
C LEU A 366 6.32 21.82 -4.66
N ALA A 367 6.93 21.03 -5.53
CA ALA A 367 8.25 21.36 -6.08
C ALA A 367 8.16 22.53 -7.05
N ASN A 368 7.17 22.58 -7.93
CA ASN A 368 6.92 23.69 -8.85
C ASN A 368 6.58 25.00 -8.10
N GLU A 369 5.89 24.91 -6.96
CA GLU A 369 5.61 26.02 -6.04
C GLU A 369 6.84 26.49 -5.24
N GLY A 370 7.97 25.75 -5.32
CA GLY A 370 9.20 26.06 -4.59
C GLY A 370 9.16 25.76 -3.09
N LEU A 371 8.20 25.00 -2.63
CA LEU A 371 8.08 24.57 -1.23
C LEU A 371 9.05 23.43 -0.88
N ILE A 372 9.34 22.57 -1.86
CA ILE A 372 10.27 21.44 -1.73
C ILE A 372 11.21 21.40 -2.92
N THR A 373 12.34 20.69 -2.79
CA THR A 373 13.26 20.42 -3.91
C THR A 373 12.81 19.19 -4.71
N LYS A 374 13.43 18.97 -5.88
CA LYS A 374 13.20 17.75 -6.68
C LYS A 374 13.55 16.49 -5.88
N GLU A 375 14.70 16.52 -5.17
CA GLU A 375 15.12 15.42 -4.31
C GLU A 375 14.12 15.15 -3.16
N GLU A 376 13.60 16.21 -2.54
CA GLU A 376 12.56 16.07 -1.52
C GLU A 376 11.27 15.47 -2.12
N ALA A 377 10.91 15.81 -3.37
CA ALA A 377 9.74 15.26 -4.06
C ALA A 377 9.87 13.76 -4.34
N LEU A 378 11.10 13.29 -4.64
CA LEU A 378 11.39 11.88 -4.95
C LEU A 378 11.46 10.97 -3.70
N GLN A 379 11.42 11.50 -2.48
CA GLN A 379 11.53 10.68 -1.27
C GLN A 379 10.39 9.65 -1.17
N ALA A 380 10.73 8.41 -0.78
CA ALA A 380 9.76 7.30 -0.65
C ALA A 380 8.60 7.60 0.32
N ARG A 381 8.83 8.42 1.35
CA ARG A 381 7.77 8.87 2.26
C ARG A 381 6.71 9.76 1.60
N ARG A 382 7.01 10.36 0.43
CA ARG A 382 6.09 11.20 -0.34
C ARG A 382 5.38 10.41 -1.42
N ILE A 383 6.14 9.60 -2.15
CA ILE A 383 5.62 8.75 -3.22
C ILE A 383 6.22 7.36 -2.99
N PRO A 384 5.51 6.44 -2.28
CA PRO A 384 5.88 5.05 -2.31
C PRO A 384 5.95 4.55 -3.76
N ALA A 385 7.04 3.89 -4.15
CA ALA A 385 7.25 3.58 -5.57
C ALA A 385 6.15 2.66 -6.14
N ASP A 386 5.62 1.72 -5.35
CA ASP A 386 4.50 0.86 -5.75
C ASP A 386 3.20 1.62 -6.03
N ASP A 387 3.03 2.81 -5.46
CA ASP A 387 1.86 3.64 -5.69
C ASP A 387 1.73 4.11 -7.16
N LEU A 388 2.83 4.08 -7.94
CA LEU A 388 2.76 4.34 -9.38
C LEU A 388 1.86 3.34 -10.13
N ASN A 389 1.64 2.14 -9.61
CA ASN A 389 0.68 1.18 -10.18
C ASN A 389 -0.73 1.77 -10.29
N GLN A 390 -1.11 2.66 -9.36
CA GLN A 390 -2.44 3.28 -9.36
C GLN A 390 -2.66 4.17 -10.59
N LEU A 391 -1.59 4.78 -11.11
CA LEU A 391 -1.66 5.63 -12.31
C LEU A 391 -1.82 4.81 -13.60
N LEU A 392 -1.56 3.51 -13.54
CA LEU A 392 -1.71 2.58 -14.67
C LEU A 392 -3.05 1.84 -14.65
N GLN A 393 -3.88 2.03 -13.61
CA GLN A 393 -5.19 1.40 -13.48
C GLN A 393 -6.17 1.88 -14.55
N PRO A 394 -7.10 1.03 -14.99
CA PRO A 394 -8.09 1.40 -15.99
C PRO A 394 -9.02 2.52 -15.51
N ILE A 395 -9.58 3.22 -16.48
CA ILE A 395 -10.65 4.22 -16.31
C ILE A 395 -11.86 3.77 -17.14
N TYR A 396 -13.04 4.33 -16.89
CA TYR A 396 -14.19 4.01 -17.75
C TYR A 396 -14.11 4.69 -19.10
N ASP A 397 -14.54 3.97 -20.13
CA ASP A 397 -14.73 4.55 -21.46
C ASP A 397 -15.85 5.60 -21.42
N PRO A 398 -15.58 6.85 -21.86
CA PRO A 398 -16.58 7.93 -21.77
C PRO A 398 -17.87 7.65 -22.52
N LYS A 399 -17.80 6.94 -23.66
CA LYS A 399 -19.01 6.62 -24.45
C LYS A 399 -19.85 5.57 -23.74
N SER A 400 -19.21 4.53 -23.19
CA SER A 400 -19.88 3.50 -22.39
C SER A 400 -20.52 4.09 -21.13
N LYS A 401 -19.77 4.97 -20.43
CA LYS A 401 -20.28 5.68 -19.25
C LYS A 401 -21.48 6.58 -19.60
N GLN A 402 -21.40 7.34 -20.71
CA GLN A 402 -22.49 8.18 -21.15
C GLN A 402 -23.73 7.37 -21.60
N ALA A 403 -23.53 6.21 -22.21
CA ALA A 403 -24.60 5.28 -22.53
C ALA A 403 -25.28 4.77 -21.25
N ALA A 404 -24.50 4.37 -20.25
CA ALA A 404 -25.01 3.94 -18.95
C ALA A 404 -25.86 5.03 -18.25
N LEU A 405 -25.42 6.29 -18.34
CA LEU A 405 -26.19 7.43 -17.82
C LEU A 405 -27.51 7.62 -18.57
N LYS A 406 -27.50 7.54 -19.89
CA LYS A 406 -28.71 7.67 -20.74
C LYS A 406 -29.72 6.53 -20.54
N GLU A 407 -29.20 5.33 -20.25
CA GLU A 407 -30.00 4.13 -19.95
C GLU A 407 -30.58 4.13 -18.54
N GLY A 408 -30.31 5.15 -17.72
CA GLY A 408 -30.75 5.22 -16.33
C GLY A 408 -30.09 4.19 -15.42
N ARG A 409 -28.85 3.73 -15.76
CA ARG A 409 -28.10 2.76 -14.94
C ARG A 409 -27.35 3.38 -13.78
N LEU A 410 -27.29 4.70 -13.69
CA LEU A 410 -26.75 5.37 -12.50
C LEU A 410 -27.64 4.99 -11.31
N LEU A 411 -27.02 4.44 -10.28
CA LEU A 411 -27.68 4.00 -9.04
C LEU A 411 -27.57 5.09 -7.97
N ALA A 412 -26.35 5.51 -7.70
CA ALA A 412 -26.06 6.42 -6.59
C ALA A 412 -24.81 7.24 -6.90
N LYS A 413 -24.61 8.31 -6.12
CA LYS A 413 -23.38 9.09 -6.14
C LYS A 413 -22.89 9.34 -4.73
N GLY A 414 -21.64 8.96 -4.47
CA GLY A 414 -20.96 9.17 -3.19
C GLY A 414 -19.70 10.01 -3.33
N ILE A 415 -18.90 9.99 -2.28
CA ILE A 415 -17.62 10.69 -2.20
C ILE A 415 -16.55 9.83 -2.88
N ASN A 416 -15.83 10.39 -3.83
CA ASN A 416 -14.67 9.78 -4.46
C ASN A 416 -13.51 9.68 -3.48
N ALA A 417 -13.31 8.52 -2.90
CA ALA A 417 -12.31 8.28 -1.87
C ALA A 417 -11.04 7.60 -2.38
N GLY A 418 -11.12 6.83 -3.47
CA GLY A 418 -9.99 6.19 -4.15
C GLY A 418 -10.22 6.16 -5.65
N PRO A 419 -9.35 6.80 -6.49
CA PRO A 419 -9.51 6.84 -7.94
C PRO A 419 -9.36 5.45 -8.57
N GLY A 420 -10.01 5.26 -9.72
CA GLY A 420 -9.99 4.02 -10.50
C GLY A 420 -11.39 3.62 -10.95
N ALA A 421 -11.45 2.83 -12.02
CA ALA A 421 -12.66 2.15 -12.48
C ALA A 421 -12.64 0.71 -11.95
N ALA A 422 -13.71 0.26 -11.32
CA ALA A 422 -13.83 -1.10 -10.87
C ALA A 422 -15.24 -1.64 -11.13
N SER A 423 -15.31 -2.72 -11.92
CA SER A 423 -16.53 -3.48 -12.15
C SER A 423 -16.37 -4.87 -11.53
N GLY A 424 -17.41 -5.35 -10.86
CA GLY A 424 -17.38 -6.65 -10.21
C GLY A 424 -18.73 -7.02 -9.59
N ILE A 425 -18.85 -8.23 -9.10
CA ILE A 425 -20.05 -8.70 -8.43
C ILE A 425 -20.11 -8.19 -6.98
N ILE A 426 -21.30 -7.91 -6.51
CA ILE A 426 -21.55 -7.47 -5.14
C ILE A 426 -21.17 -8.56 -4.15
N CYS A 427 -20.36 -8.21 -3.16
CA CYS A 427 -20.06 -9.02 -1.98
C CYS A 427 -20.34 -8.19 -0.72
N PHE A 428 -21.21 -8.68 0.17
CA PHE A 428 -21.58 -7.95 1.39
C PHE A 428 -20.70 -8.30 2.60
N HIS A 429 -20.11 -9.49 2.63
CA HIS A 429 -19.34 -9.96 3.77
C HIS A 429 -17.86 -10.08 3.44
N ALA A 430 -17.03 -9.32 4.15
CA ALA A 430 -15.59 -9.34 3.97
C ALA A 430 -14.97 -10.72 4.28
N SER A 431 -15.56 -11.46 5.24
CA SER A 431 -15.19 -12.85 5.57
C SER A 431 -15.39 -13.82 4.41
N ASP A 432 -16.39 -13.55 3.56
CA ASP A 432 -16.79 -14.47 2.49
C ASP A 432 -16.11 -14.11 1.16
N ALA A 433 -15.49 -12.94 1.08
CA ALA A 433 -14.87 -12.43 -0.16
C ALA A 433 -13.83 -13.41 -0.73
N GLU A 434 -12.99 -14.01 0.11
CA GLU A 434 -11.98 -14.98 -0.31
C GLU A 434 -12.61 -16.26 -0.85
N ALA A 435 -13.60 -16.78 -0.15
CA ALA A 435 -14.32 -17.98 -0.57
C ALA A 435 -15.11 -17.75 -1.86
N GLN A 436 -15.73 -16.57 -2.01
CA GLN A 436 -16.46 -16.21 -3.23
C GLN A 436 -15.51 -16.03 -4.43
N TRP A 437 -14.37 -15.39 -4.21
CA TRP A 437 -13.36 -15.19 -5.24
C TRP A 437 -12.80 -16.52 -5.76
N LEU A 438 -12.46 -17.44 -4.85
CA LEU A 438 -11.98 -18.77 -5.20
C LEU A 438 -13.08 -19.62 -5.88
N LYS A 439 -14.31 -19.58 -5.35
CA LYS A 439 -15.45 -20.36 -5.88
C LYS A 439 -15.87 -19.94 -7.29
N ASN A 440 -15.75 -18.65 -7.61
CA ASN A 440 -16.20 -18.07 -8.87
C ASN A 440 -15.07 -17.89 -9.89
N ASN A 441 -14.06 -18.74 -9.90
CA ASN A 441 -12.91 -18.67 -10.83
C ASN A 441 -12.25 -17.28 -10.87
N HIS A 442 -12.00 -16.70 -9.70
CA HIS A 442 -11.36 -15.38 -9.55
C HIS A 442 -12.15 -14.19 -10.14
N VAL A 443 -13.49 -14.29 -10.15
CA VAL A 443 -14.35 -13.18 -10.57
C VAL A 443 -14.10 -11.95 -9.68
N GLU A 444 -14.00 -10.79 -10.30
CA GLU A 444 -13.79 -9.52 -9.61
C GLU A 444 -14.96 -9.16 -8.68
N LEU A 445 -14.65 -8.72 -7.47
CA LEU A 445 -15.60 -8.41 -6.42
C LEU A 445 -15.61 -6.92 -6.11
N ILE A 446 -16.81 -6.38 -5.83
CA ILE A 446 -16.98 -5.07 -5.19
C ILE A 446 -17.52 -5.32 -3.77
N LEU A 447 -16.74 -4.92 -2.77
CA LEU A 447 -17.18 -5.02 -1.38
C LEU A 447 -18.15 -3.89 -1.06
N VAL A 448 -19.41 -4.23 -0.76
CA VAL A 448 -20.51 -3.28 -0.49
C VAL A 448 -20.90 -3.36 0.98
N ARG A 449 -20.68 -2.27 1.71
CA ARG A 449 -20.91 -2.23 3.16
C ARG A 449 -21.71 -0.99 3.56
N ARG A 450 -22.37 -1.01 4.74
CA ARG A 450 -22.85 0.24 5.36
C ARG A 450 -21.66 1.13 5.69
N GLU A 451 -20.70 0.59 6.38
CA GLU A 451 -19.38 1.16 6.67
C GLU A 451 -18.38 0.02 6.82
N THR A 452 -17.07 0.30 6.72
CA THR A 452 -16.06 -0.71 6.98
C THR A 452 -15.42 -0.51 8.35
N SER A 453 -15.01 -1.62 8.94
CA SER A 453 -14.25 -1.68 10.19
C SER A 453 -12.88 -2.33 9.95
N PRO A 454 -11.95 -2.26 10.92
CA PRO A 454 -10.67 -2.96 10.82
C PRO A 454 -10.77 -4.46 10.56
N GLU A 455 -11.87 -5.08 10.93
CA GLU A 455 -12.14 -6.50 10.69
C GLU A 455 -12.37 -6.83 9.21
N ASP A 456 -12.80 -5.84 8.41
CA ASP A 456 -13.07 -5.98 6.99
C ASP A 456 -11.79 -5.98 6.13
N LEU A 457 -10.61 -5.80 6.73
CA LEU A 457 -9.33 -5.59 6.04
C LEU A 457 -8.98 -6.72 5.05
N ARG A 458 -9.28 -7.98 5.39
CA ARG A 458 -9.05 -9.14 4.50
C ARG A 458 -9.90 -9.05 3.23
N GLY A 459 -11.20 -8.80 3.39
CA GLY A 459 -12.12 -8.63 2.26
C GLY A 459 -11.77 -7.43 1.39
N MET A 460 -11.36 -6.32 2.01
CA MET A 460 -10.91 -5.13 1.28
C MET A 460 -9.67 -5.39 0.44
N LYS A 461 -8.75 -6.28 0.87
CA LYS A 461 -7.57 -6.67 0.08
C LYS A 461 -7.93 -7.45 -1.17
N ILE A 462 -8.94 -8.29 -1.12
CA ILE A 462 -9.35 -9.15 -2.24
C ILE A 462 -10.24 -8.38 -3.21
N ALA A 463 -11.17 -7.57 -2.70
CA ALA A 463 -12.07 -6.79 -3.53
C ALA A 463 -11.33 -5.89 -4.53
N LYS A 464 -11.82 -5.80 -5.76
CA LYS A 464 -11.34 -4.85 -6.78
C LYS A 464 -11.69 -3.40 -6.43
N GLY A 465 -12.86 -3.20 -5.80
CA GLY A 465 -13.31 -1.90 -5.34
C GLY A 465 -14.14 -1.97 -4.07
N ILE A 466 -14.27 -0.83 -3.39
CA ILE A 466 -15.00 -0.68 -2.12
C ILE A 466 -16.08 0.39 -2.26
N LEU A 467 -17.29 0.05 -1.82
CA LEU A 467 -18.46 0.93 -1.83
C LEU A 467 -19.11 0.94 -0.45
N THR A 468 -19.31 2.12 0.14
CA THR A 468 -20.00 2.23 1.43
C THR A 468 -21.15 3.22 1.42
N ALA A 469 -22.25 2.86 2.14
CA ALA A 469 -23.40 3.74 2.31
C ALA A 469 -23.08 4.95 3.17
N PHE A 470 -22.28 4.78 4.23
CA PHE A 470 -21.88 5.82 5.16
C PHE A 470 -20.39 6.06 5.14
N GLY A 471 -19.95 7.17 5.72
CA GLY A 471 -18.57 7.58 5.88
C GLY A 471 -18.20 8.76 4.97
N GLY A 472 -17.25 9.55 5.41
CA GLY A 472 -16.68 10.68 4.69
C GLY A 472 -15.31 10.36 4.08
N ALA A 473 -14.65 11.37 3.53
CA ALA A 473 -13.30 11.26 2.96
C ALA A 473 -12.23 10.84 3.99
N SER A 474 -12.52 10.95 5.28
CA SER A 474 -11.67 10.54 6.39
C SER A 474 -12.09 9.21 7.04
N SER A 475 -13.12 8.53 6.53
CA SER A 475 -13.60 7.26 7.07
C SER A 475 -12.57 6.13 6.93
N HIS A 476 -12.74 5.06 7.70
CA HIS A 476 -11.89 3.87 7.62
C HIS A 476 -11.83 3.30 6.20
N ALA A 477 -12.99 3.16 5.52
CA ALA A 477 -13.04 2.72 4.12
C ALA A 477 -12.18 3.58 3.20
N ALA A 478 -12.29 4.91 3.31
CA ALA A 478 -11.54 5.86 2.49
C ALA A 478 -10.03 5.79 2.76
N LEU A 479 -9.63 5.75 4.04
CA LEU A 479 -8.22 5.72 4.44
C LEU A 479 -7.52 4.44 3.97
N VAL A 480 -8.16 3.29 4.23
CA VAL A 480 -7.59 1.97 3.90
C VAL A 480 -7.57 1.74 2.39
N SER A 481 -8.64 2.11 1.67
CA SER A 481 -8.67 1.98 0.20
C SER A 481 -7.58 2.81 -0.47
N ARG A 482 -7.33 4.03 0.00
CA ARG A 482 -6.21 4.84 -0.48
C ARG A 482 -4.86 4.18 -0.24
N GLN A 483 -4.66 3.58 0.93
CA GLN A 483 -3.43 2.84 1.24
C GLN A 483 -3.26 1.61 0.34
N MET A 484 -4.35 0.96 -0.04
CA MET A 484 -4.35 -0.21 -0.92
C MET A 484 -4.37 0.16 -2.41
N GLY A 485 -4.52 1.44 -2.76
CA GLY A 485 -4.65 1.89 -4.15
C GLY A 485 -5.88 1.35 -4.87
N LYS A 486 -7.00 1.18 -4.17
CA LYS A 486 -8.23 0.62 -4.74
C LYS A 486 -9.27 1.68 -5.04
N ALA A 487 -10.05 1.45 -6.10
CA ALA A 487 -11.23 2.26 -6.38
C ALA A 487 -12.17 2.23 -5.17
N CYS A 488 -12.56 3.42 -4.69
CA CYS A 488 -13.37 3.53 -3.51
C CYS A 488 -14.36 4.68 -3.57
N ILE A 489 -15.61 4.39 -3.23
CA ILE A 489 -16.67 5.37 -3.06
C ILE A 489 -17.25 5.20 -1.67
N VAL A 490 -17.38 6.30 -0.92
CA VAL A 490 -17.95 6.29 0.42
C VAL A 490 -19.10 7.28 0.54
N GLY A 491 -19.95 7.13 1.56
CA GLY A 491 -21.05 8.05 1.82
C GLY A 491 -22.15 8.06 0.77
N CYS A 492 -22.39 6.92 0.11
CA CYS A 492 -23.54 6.72 -0.75
C CYS A 492 -24.82 6.50 0.08
N GLY A 493 -25.35 7.56 0.70
CA GLY A 493 -26.49 7.48 1.60
C GLY A 493 -27.80 6.94 1.00
N GLU A 494 -27.88 6.84 -0.32
CA GLU A 494 -28.99 6.27 -1.08
C GLU A 494 -29.01 4.72 -1.02
N LEU A 495 -27.93 4.07 -0.54
CA LEU A 495 -27.79 2.62 -0.45
C LEU A 495 -28.42 2.09 0.84
N GLU A 496 -29.54 1.39 0.74
CA GLU A 496 -30.14 0.66 1.84
C GLU A 496 -29.72 -0.81 1.79
N ILE A 497 -28.78 -1.20 2.68
CA ILE A 497 -28.19 -2.54 2.68
C ILE A 497 -28.88 -3.41 3.73
N ASP A 498 -29.45 -4.54 3.29
CA ASP A 498 -29.98 -5.60 4.15
C ASP A 498 -29.08 -6.85 4.05
N TYR A 499 -28.23 -7.03 5.07
CA TYR A 499 -27.31 -8.18 5.14
C TYR A 499 -28.02 -9.54 5.30
N ARG A 500 -29.23 -9.56 5.90
CA ARG A 500 -29.99 -10.80 6.09
C ARG A 500 -30.66 -11.24 4.80
N ALA A 501 -31.19 -10.29 4.06
CA ALA A 501 -31.79 -10.57 2.74
C ALA A 501 -30.74 -10.71 1.62
N GLY A 502 -29.48 -10.32 1.86
CA GLY A 502 -28.43 -10.29 0.85
C GLY A 502 -28.76 -9.29 -0.28
N THR A 503 -29.30 -8.11 0.07
CA THR A 503 -29.74 -7.12 -0.91
C THR A 503 -29.23 -5.71 -0.60
N VAL A 504 -29.09 -4.91 -1.64
CA VAL A 504 -28.94 -3.45 -1.56
C VAL A 504 -30.05 -2.81 -2.39
N THR A 505 -30.81 -1.91 -1.76
CA THR A 505 -31.89 -1.16 -2.41
C THR A 505 -31.45 0.27 -2.65
N VAL A 506 -31.75 0.79 -3.84
CA VAL A 506 -31.48 2.18 -4.23
C VAL A 506 -32.73 2.72 -4.93
N GLY A 507 -33.50 3.52 -4.24
CA GLY A 507 -34.82 3.96 -4.71
C GLY A 507 -35.76 2.76 -4.93
N ASP A 508 -36.17 2.55 -6.17
CA ASP A 508 -37.03 1.41 -6.59
C ASP A 508 -36.26 0.19 -7.10
N LYS A 509 -34.92 0.26 -7.17
CA LYS A 509 -34.07 -0.83 -7.68
C LYS A 509 -33.51 -1.66 -6.52
N VAL A 510 -33.64 -2.98 -6.65
CA VAL A 510 -33.07 -3.96 -5.69
C VAL A 510 -32.02 -4.79 -6.40
N LEU A 511 -30.80 -4.77 -5.87
CA LEU A 511 -29.67 -5.59 -6.31
C LEU A 511 -29.36 -6.63 -5.24
N ARG A 512 -28.88 -7.78 -5.66
CA ARG A 512 -28.56 -8.92 -4.80
C ARG A 512 -27.07 -9.19 -4.76
N GLU A 513 -26.66 -9.91 -3.76
CA GLU A 513 -25.31 -10.49 -3.74
C GLU A 513 -25.05 -11.30 -5.01
N GLY A 514 -23.88 -11.06 -5.66
CA GLY A 514 -23.54 -11.63 -6.95
C GLY A 514 -23.99 -10.82 -8.18
N ASP A 515 -24.83 -9.81 -8.01
CA ASP A 515 -25.16 -8.91 -9.12
C ASP A 515 -23.98 -8.03 -9.49
N LEU A 516 -23.86 -7.71 -10.79
CA LEU A 516 -22.75 -6.93 -11.31
C LEU A 516 -23.00 -5.43 -11.13
N ILE A 517 -22.04 -4.74 -10.55
CA ILE A 517 -22.01 -3.27 -10.45
C ILE A 517 -20.68 -2.70 -10.93
N SER A 518 -20.68 -1.42 -11.25
CA SER A 518 -19.50 -0.65 -11.63
C SER A 518 -19.39 0.60 -10.77
N ILE A 519 -18.20 0.88 -10.24
CA ILE A 519 -17.90 2.06 -9.42
C ILE A 519 -16.81 2.91 -10.06
N ASP A 520 -17.07 4.22 -10.20
CA ASP A 520 -16.09 5.19 -10.71
C ASP A 520 -15.53 6.00 -9.53
N GLY A 521 -14.37 5.57 -9.06
CA GLY A 521 -13.67 6.23 -7.94
C GLY A 521 -13.13 7.63 -8.27
N PHE A 522 -13.15 8.08 -9.54
CA PHE A 522 -12.81 9.45 -9.92
C PHE A 522 -13.98 10.41 -9.72
N THR A 523 -15.20 9.96 -10.03
CA THR A 523 -16.40 10.82 -10.02
C THR A 523 -17.36 10.51 -8.87
N GLY A 524 -17.19 9.39 -8.18
CA GLY A 524 -18.07 8.93 -7.12
C GLY A 524 -19.37 8.29 -7.60
N GLU A 525 -19.48 7.92 -8.87
CA GLU A 525 -20.68 7.39 -9.50
C GLU A 525 -20.72 5.85 -9.45
N VAL A 526 -21.89 5.31 -9.13
CA VAL A 526 -22.16 3.87 -9.03
C VAL A 526 -23.19 3.48 -10.10
N PHE A 527 -22.90 2.47 -10.90
CA PHE A 527 -23.74 2.02 -12.00
C PHE A 527 -24.19 0.57 -11.82
N ALA A 528 -25.43 0.27 -12.21
CA ALA A 528 -25.89 -1.10 -12.37
C ALA A 528 -25.25 -1.74 -13.60
N GLY A 529 -24.81 -3.00 -13.46
CA GLY A 529 -24.17 -3.75 -14.52
C GLY A 529 -22.77 -3.27 -14.86
N LYS A 530 -22.21 -3.78 -15.95
CA LYS A 530 -20.87 -3.47 -16.42
C LYS A 530 -20.82 -2.17 -17.21
N VAL A 531 -19.88 -1.29 -16.88
CA VAL A 531 -19.43 -0.18 -17.72
C VAL A 531 -18.07 -0.56 -18.29
N GLU A 532 -17.89 -0.34 -19.62
CA GLU A 532 -16.64 -0.74 -20.27
C GLU A 532 -15.47 0.11 -19.78
N GLU A 533 -14.38 -0.58 -19.43
CA GLU A 533 -13.12 0.02 -18.99
C GLU A 533 -12.20 0.28 -20.20
N ARG A 534 -11.36 1.28 -20.10
CA ARG A 534 -10.26 1.56 -21.05
C ARG A 534 -8.95 1.77 -20.28
N PRO A 535 -7.80 1.69 -20.99
CA PRO A 535 -6.50 1.97 -20.36
C PRO A 535 -6.47 3.34 -19.68
N SER A 536 -5.61 3.49 -18.64
CA SER A 536 -5.36 4.77 -17.99
C SER A 536 -4.84 5.83 -18.98
N GLU A 537 -4.92 7.11 -18.64
CA GLU A 537 -4.40 8.19 -19.48
C GLU A 537 -2.91 8.01 -19.83
N ILE A 538 -2.12 7.50 -18.89
CA ILE A 538 -0.70 7.20 -19.13
C ILE A 538 -0.54 6.12 -20.20
N LEU A 539 -1.32 5.04 -20.10
CA LEU A 539 -1.29 3.97 -21.11
C LEU A 539 -1.84 4.46 -22.47
N GLN A 540 -2.83 5.33 -22.46
CA GLN A 540 -3.35 5.93 -23.69
C GLN A 540 -2.32 6.82 -24.38
N VAL A 541 -1.50 7.55 -23.64
CA VAL A 541 -0.43 8.39 -24.20
C VAL A 541 0.77 7.53 -24.63
N LEU A 542 1.24 6.63 -23.76
CA LEU A 542 2.50 5.91 -23.97
C LEU A 542 2.35 4.72 -24.93
N ILE A 543 1.27 3.96 -24.81
CA ILE A 543 1.12 2.64 -25.44
C ILE A 543 0.14 2.70 -26.62
N THR A 544 -1.15 3.00 -26.34
CA THR A 544 -2.19 2.95 -27.37
C THR A 544 -2.21 4.17 -28.30
N LYS A 545 -1.53 5.26 -27.93
CA LYS A 545 -1.46 6.53 -28.70
C LYS A 545 -2.82 7.14 -29.01
N THR A 546 -3.81 6.90 -28.14
CA THR A 546 -5.19 7.39 -28.30
C THR A 546 -5.44 8.73 -27.62
N LEU A 547 -4.50 9.22 -26.83
CA LEU A 547 -4.52 10.51 -26.14
C LEU A 547 -3.20 11.24 -26.38
N LYS A 548 -3.23 12.55 -26.61
CA LYS A 548 -2.02 13.35 -26.77
C LYS A 548 -1.45 13.76 -25.40
N PRO A 549 -0.12 13.90 -25.27
CA PRO A 549 0.52 14.29 -24.01
C PRO A 549 -0.03 15.58 -23.39
N GLU A 550 -0.31 16.60 -24.22
CA GLU A 550 -0.83 17.90 -23.81
C GLU A 550 -2.30 17.88 -23.35
N GLU A 551 -3.03 16.83 -23.66
CA GLU A 551 -4.43 16.63 -23.28
C GLU A 551 -4.60 15.93 -21.93
N SER A 552 -3.49 15.46 -21.30
CA SER A 552 -3.50 14.78 -20.01
C SER A 552 -2.66 15.49 -18.96
N GLU A 553 -3.31 16.08 -17.98
CA GLU A 553 -2.65 16.67 -16.80
C GLU A 553 -1.94 15.60 -15.96
N THR A 554 -2.54 14.41 -15.87
CA THR A 554 -1.96 13.24 -15.18
C THR A 554 -0.64 12.83 -15.82
N TYR A 555 -0.63 12.70 -17.14
CA TYR A 555 0.59 12.36 -17.86
C TYR A 555 1.65 13.45 -17.74
N SER A 556 1.26 14.72 -17.81
CA SER A 556 2.20 15.84 -17.64
C SER A 556 2.94 15.77 -16.30
N ARG A 557 2.24 15.53 -15.17
CA ARG A 557 2.85 15.37 -13.85
C ARG A 557 3.72 14.11 -13.75
N TYR A 558 3.23 13.00 -14.28
CA TYR A 558 4.00 11.75 -14.37
C TYR A 558 5.29 11.94 -15.17
N SER A 559 5.22 12.54 -16.34
CA SER A 559 6.40 12.78 -17.20
C SER A 559 7.42 13.69 -16.54
N GLN A 560 6.97 14.75 -15.87
CA GLN A 560 7.85 15.64 -15.11
C GLN A 560 8.54 14.91 -13.95
N LEU A 561 7.81 14.10 -13.19
CA LEU A 561 8.37 13.26 -12.14
C LEU A 561 9.43 12.30 -12.70
N MET A 562 9.10 11.59 -13.79
CA MET A 562 10.01 10.62 -14.40
C MET A 562 11.25 11.26 -15.00
N SER A 563 11.18 12.52 -15.44
CA SER A 563 12.36 13.29 -15.82
C SER A 563 13.30 13.52 -14.62
N TRP A 564 12.77 13.89 -13.46
CA TRP A 564 13.57 14.04 -12.24
C TRP A 564 14.14 12.71 -11.74
N VAL A 565 13.39 11.62 -11.89
CA VAL A 565 13.85 10.26 -11.59
C VAL A 565 15.12 9.93 -12.39
N ASP A 566 15.10 10.20 -13.70
CA ASP A 566 16.25 9.90 -14.57
C ASP A 566 17.46 10.81 -14.30
N GLU A 567 17.25 12.04 -13.83
CA GLU A 567 18.31 12.94 -13.40
C GLU A 567 19.09 12.43 -12.17
N HIS A 568 18.46 11.61 -11.32
CA HIS A 568 19.01 11.25 -10.01
C HIS A 568 19.44 9.78 -9.89
N ARG A 569 18.82 8.86 -10.64
CA ARG A 569 19.16 7.43 -10.55
C ARG A 569 20.52 7.12 -11.15
N ARG A 570 21.28 6.25 -10.49
CA ARG A 570 22.49 5.64 -11.03
C ARG A 570 22.17 4.30 -11.70
N LEU A 571 21.33 3.51 -11.06
CA LEU A 571 20.97 2.17 -11.51
C LEU A 571 20.16 2.25 -12.80
N LYS A 572 20.57 1.49 -13.82
CA LYS A 572 19.80 1.34 -15.05
C LYS A 572 18.62 0.41 -14.84
N VAL A 573 17.56 0.62 -15.62
CA VAL A 573 16.37 -0.24 -15.56
C VAL A 573 16.14 -0.86 -16.93
N ARG A 574 16.18 -2.18 -16.98
CA ARG A 574 15.88 -3.01 -18.14
C ARG A 574 14.54 -3.72 -17.96
N THR A 575 14.09 -4.40 -18.99
CA THR A 575 12.85 -5.20 -18.95
C THR A 575 13.12 -6.68 -19.19
N ASN A 576 12.22 -7.51 -18.66
CA ASN A 576 12.06 -8.90 -19.05
C ASN A 576 11.02 -8.93 -20.17
N ALA A 577 11.43 -9.29 -21.38
CA ALA A 577 10.55 -9.32 -22.55
C ALA A 577 11.03 -10.38 -23.55
N ASP A 578 10.08 -11.14 -24.05
CA ASP A 578 10.29 -12.28 -24.93
C ASP A 578 9.73 -12.01 -26.35
N GLU A 579 8.94 -10.93 -26.50
CA GLU A 579 8.28 -10.51 -27.75
C GLU A 579 8.56 -9.04 -28.08
N PRO A 580 8.60 -8.67 -29.37
CA PRO A 580 8.82 -7.29 -29.81
C PRO A 580 7.80 -6.29 -29.25
N LYS A 581 6.53 -6.69 -29.09
CA LYS A 581 5.48 -5.85 -28.52
C LYS A 581 5.79 -5.49 -27.08
N GLN A 582 6.13 -6.47 -26.23
CA GLN A 582 6.51 -6.26 -24.83
C GLN A 582 7.73 -5.33 -24.72
N ALA A 583 8.71 -5.52 -25.62
CA ALA A 583 9.91 -4.69 -25.70
C ALA A 583 9.56 -3.22 -25.99
N LEU A 584 8.69 -2.94 -26.96
CA LEU A 584 8.23 -1.60 -27.31
C LEU A 584 7.43 -0.93 -26.18
N GLU A 585 6.57 -1.68 -25.52
CA GLU A 585 5.84 -1.20 -24.34
C GLU A 585 6.80 -0.81 -23.21
N ALA A 586 7.78 -1.64 -22.92
CA ALA A 586 8.79 -1.34 -21.90
C ALA A 586 9.65 -0.10 -22.25
N ILE A 587 10.03 0.06 -23.54
CA ILE A 587 10.73 1.28 -24.01
C ILE A 587 9.85 2.52 -23.78
N ALA A 588 8.56 2.44 -24.04
CA ALA A 588 7.64 3.55 -23.79
C ALA A 588 7.59 3.92 -22.29
N PHE A 589 7.76 2.97 -21.40
CA PHE A 589 7.94 3.18 -19.96
C PHE A 589 9.36 3.62 -19.55
N GLY A 590 10.31 3.64 -20.48
CA GLY A 590 11.67 4.09 -20.25
C GLY A 590 12.69 2.98 -19.95
N ALA A 591 12.44 1.75 -20.37
CA ALA A 591 13.42 0.67 -20.29
C ALA A 591 14.64 0.95 -21.18
N GLU A 592 15.83 0.62 -20.64
CA GLU A 592 17.11 0.89 -21.27
C GLU A 592 17.74 -0.36 -21.93
N GLY A 593 17.00 -1.44 -22.00
CA GLY A 593 17.40 -2.70 -22.61
C GLY A 593 16.50 -3.85 -22.18
N ILE A 594 16.79 -5.04 -22.67
CA ILE A 594 16.25 -6.30 -22.16
C ILE A 594 17.29 -6.92 -21.22
N GLY A 595 16.88 -7.23 -19.97
CA GLY A 595 17.74 -7.90 -19.00
C GLY A 595 17.49 -9.42 -18.93
N LEU A 596 16.36 -9.86 -19.48
CA LEU A 596 16.02 -11.27 -19.65
C LEU A 596 15.08 -11.45 -20.84
N CYS A 597 15.53 -12.20 -21.83
CA CYS A 597 14.69 -12.84 -22.83
C CYS A 597 14.76 -14.35 -22.60
N ARG A 598 13.60 -14.98 -22.39
CA ARG A 598 13.46 -16.42 -22.17
C ARG A 598 13.20 -17.10 -23.50
N THR A 599 14.19 -17.84 -24.01
CA THR A 599 14.13 -18.46 -25.34
C THR A 599 13.11 -19.60 -25.44
N GLU A 600 12.76 -20.21 -24.32
CA GLU A 600 11.73 -21.25 -24.25
C GLU A 600 10.34 -20.74 -24.64
N HIS A 601 10.01 -19.50 -24.36
CA HIS A 601 8.71 -18.93 -24.69
C HIS A 601 8.49 -18.77 -26.21
N MET A 602 9.57 -18.59 -26.97
CA MET A 602 9.53 -18.49 -28.43
C MET A 602 9.09 -19.81 -29.09
N PHE A 603 9.26 -20.95 -28.41
CA PHE A 603 8.88 -22.24 -28.94
C PHE A 603 7.40 -22.60 -28.79
N PHE A 604 6.62 -21.83 -28.00
CA PHE A 604 5.18 -22.13 -27.81
C PHE A 604 4.39 -22.05 -29.13
N GLY A 605 4.77 -21.18 -30.06
CA GLY A 605 4.17 -21.10 -31.40
C GLY A 605 4.55 -22.29 -32.31
N HIS A 606 5.60 -23.03 -31.95
CA HIS A 606 6.23 -24.10 -32.71
C HIS A 606 6.50 -25.34 -31.84
N ILE A 607 5.53 -25.62 -30.96
CA ILE A 607 5.69 -26.60 -29.90
C ILE A 607 5.85 -28.04 -30.47
N ASP A 608 5.24 -28.35 -31.60
CA ASP A 608 5.29 -29.68 -32.17
C ASP A 608 6.71 -29.97 -32.73
N GLU A 609 7.35 -29.05 -33.42
CA GLU A 609 8.76 -29.15 -33.86
C GLU A 609 9.72 -29.22 -32.67
N PHE A 610 9.42 -28.49 -31.59
CA PHE A 610 10.21 -28.53 -30.36
C PHE A 610 10.07 -29.90 -29.67
N ARG A 611 8.88 -30.48 -29.65
CA ARG A 611 8.62 -31.84 -29.16
C ARG A 611 9.31 -32.93 -30.03
N GLU A 612 9.37 -32.75 -31.35
CA GLU A 612 10.16 -33.66 -32.21
C GLU A 612 11.63 -33.66 -31.76
N MET A 613 12.21 -32.49 -31.47
CA MET A 613 13.59 -32.38 -30.99
C MET A 613 13.78 -33.13 -29.66
N ILE A 614 12.84 -32.97 -28.71
CA ILE A 614 12.88 -33.65 -27.39
C ILE A 614 12.76 -35.18 -27.52
N LEU A 615 11.89 -35.61 -28.40
CA LEU A 615 11.64 -37.07 -28.62
C LEU A 615 12.76 -37.75 -29.38
N ALA A 616 13.60 -37.02 -30.10
CA ALA A 616 14.73 -37.60 -30.86
C ALA A 616 15.76 -38.20 -29.89
N THR A 617 16.04 -39.50 -30.06
CA THR A 617 17.04 -40.24 -29.28
C THR A 617 18.45 -40.08 -29.85
N GLU A 618 18.57 -39.90 -31.17
CA GLU A 618 19.83 -39.77 -31.88
C GLU A 618 20.13 -38.33 -32.26
N VAL A 619 21.42 -37.97 -32.31
CA VAL A 619 21.88 -36.61 -32.66
C VAL A 619 21.35 -36.16 -34.01
N ILE A 620 21.39 -37.01 -35.03
CA ILE A 620 20.91 -36.73 -36.40
C ILE A 620 19.41 -36.33 -36.40
N GLY A 621 18.58 -37.07 -35.68
CA GLY A 621 17.17 -36.74 -35.57
C GLY A 621 16.94 -35.41 -34.83
N ARG A 622 17.71 -35.15 -33.80
CA ARG A 622 17.64 -33.90 -33.01
C ARG A 622 18.10 -32.68 -33.85
N GLU A 623 19.21 -32.84 -34.60
CA GLU A 623 19.66 -31.76 -35.51
C GLU A 623 18.65 -31.48 -36.62
N ALA A 624 17.97 -32.51 -37.16
CA ALA A 624 16.92 -32.33 -38.16
C ALA A 624 15.73 -31.51 -37.63
N ALA A 625 15.31 -31.76 -36.39
CA ALA A 625 14.28 -30.94 -35.73
C ALA A 625 14.76 -29.51 -35.45
N LEU A 626 16.01 -29.35 -34.99
CA LEU A 626 16.60 -28.03 -34.72
C LEU A 626 16.74 -27.16 -35.98
N VAL A 627 16.98 -27.76 -37.14
CA VAL A 627 16.99 -27.05 -38.45
C VAL A 627 15.60 -26.47 -38.77
N LYS A 628 14.52 -27.13 -38.37
CA LYS A 628 13.15 -26.57 -38.52
C LYS A 628 12.90 -25.39 -37.58
N LEU A 629 13.42 -25.44 -36.37
CA LEU A 629 13.23 -24.39 -35.31
C LEU A 629 14.07 -23.12 -35.55
N LEU A 630 15.25 -23.27 -36.16
CA LEU A 630 16.21 -22.17 -36.38
C LEU A 630 15.60 -20.93 -37.07
N PRO A 631 14.82 -21.04 -38.17
CA PRO A 631 14.23 -19.88 -38.83
C PRO A 631 13.27 -19.09 -37.92
N PHE A 632 12.47 -19.77 -37.16
CA PHE A 632 11.47 -19.15 -36.28
C PHE A 632 12.16 -18.36 -35.16
N GLN A 633 13.08 -18.99 -34.45
CA GLN A 633 13.80 -18.32 -33.35
C GLN A 633 14.67 -17.15 -33.86
N ARG A 634 15.26 -17.26 -35.04
CA ARG A 634 15.98 -16.17 -35.70
C ARG A 634 15.05 -14.99 -35.97
N GLU A 635 13.86 -15.23 -36.50
CA GLU A 635 12.84 -14.18 -36.78
C GLU A 635 12.42 -13.46 -35.50
N ASP A 636 12.19 -14.20 -34.40
CA ASP A 636 11.87 -13.62 -33.10
C ASP A 636 13.00 -12.70 -32.59
N PHE A 637 14.26 -13.14 -32.66
CA PHE A 637 15.40 -12.29 -32.29
C PHE A 637 15.57 -11.06 -33.19
N GLU A 638 15.34 -11.19 -34.49
CA GLU A 638 15.33 -10.03 -35.40
C GLU A 638 14.28 -9.01 -34.97
N GLY A 639 13.09 -9.45 -34.62
CA GLY A 639 12.02 -8.60 -34.10
C GLY A 639 12.42 -7.86 -32.83
N LEU A 640 13.07 -8.56 -31.87
CA LEU A 640 13.55 -7.94 -30.62
C LEU A 640 14.68 -6.94 -30.89
N PHE A 641 15.66 -7.26 -31.74
CA PHE A 641 16.75 -6.33 -32.06
C PHE A 641 16.25 -5.08 -32.79
N ARG A 642 15.30 -5.21 -33.71
CA ARG A 642 14.65 -4.06 -34.38
C ARG A 642 13.91 -3.19 -33.39
N ALA A 643 13.20 -3.79 -32.40
CA ALA A 643 12.50 -3.06 -31.35
C ALA A 643 13.49 -2.29 -30.44
N MET A 644 14.59 -2.92 -30.06
CA MET A 644 15.56 -2.40 -29.09
C MET A 644 16.52 -1.36 -29.65
N ARG A 645 16.86 -1.34 -30.92
CA ARG A 645 17.63 -0.30 -31.60
C ARG A 645 18.87 0.16 -30.81
N GLY A 646 19.92 -0.66 -30.75
CA GLY A 646 21.18 -0.34 -30.06
C GLY A 646 21.13 -0.44 -28.53
N ARG A 647 19.99 -0.81 -27.94
CA ARG A 647 19.93 -1.16 -26.52
C ARG A 647 20.36 -2.61 -26.31
N PRO A 648 20.99 -2.94 -25.16
CA PRO A 648 21.41 -4.31 -24.88
C PRO A 648 20.21 -5.26 -24.77
N VAL A 649 20.39 -6.48 -25.32
CA VAL A 649 19.43 -7.55 -25.27
C VAL A 649 20.09 -8.79 -24.67
N THR A 650 19.79 -9.09 -23.40
CA THR A 650 20.27 -10.26 -22.69
C THR A 650 19.36 -11.45 -23.00
N ILE A 651 19.90 -12.44 -23.68
CA ILE A 651 19.19 -13.62 -24.16
C ILE A 651 19.67 -14.82 -23.35
N ARG A 652 18.78 -15.43 -22.57
CA ARG A 652 19.04 -16.64 -21.82
C ARG A 652 18.89 -17.85 -22.75
N LEU A 653 19.91 -18.70 -22.81
CA LEU A 653 19.81 -19.98 -23.49
C LEU A 653 18.79 -20.88 -22.81
N LEU A 654 18.32 -21.91 -23.49
CA LEU A 654 17.28 -22.83 -23.02
C LEU A 654 17.55 -23.30 -21.58
N ASP A 655 16.59 -23.07 -20.70
CA ASP A 655 16.76 -23.34 -19.27
C ASP A 655 15.87 -24.48 -18.73
N PRO A 656 14.54 -24.56 -18.99
CA PRO A 656 13.69 -25.56 -18.37
C PRO A 656 14.04 -27.01 -18.78
N PRO A 657 13.76 -28.02 -17.94
CA PRO A 657 13.89 -29.41 -18.28
C PRO A 657 12.98 -29.78 -19.45
N LEU A 658 13.47 -30.68 -20.34
CA LEU A 658 12.76 -31.01 -21.58
C LEU A 658 11.39 -31.64 -21.36
N HIS A 659 11.19 -32.40 -20.27
CA HIS A 659 9.92 -33.08 -20.00
C HIS A 659 8.74 -32.09 -19.74
N GLU A 660 8.99 -30.87 -19.33
CA GLU A 660 7.94 -29.86 -19.11
C GLU A 660 7.20 -29.49 -20.40
N PHE A 661 7.81 -29.68 -21.55
CA PHE A 661 7.18 -29.41 -22.86
C PHE A 661 6.43 -30.59 -23.45
N LEU A 662 6.54 -31.76 -22.84
CA LEU A 662 5.89 -32.96 -23.32
C LEU A 662 4.48 -33.13 -22.73
N PRO A 663 3.55 -33.72 -23.48
CA PRO A 663 2.19 -33.95 -22.98
C PRO A 663 2.19 -35.01 -21.87
N HIS A 664 1.55 -34.69 -20.75
CA HIS A 664 1.46 -35.59 -19.60
C HIS A 664 0.28 -36.57 -19.68
N HIS A 665 -0.77 -36.24 -20.44
CA HIS A 665 -1.97 -37.07 -20.55
C HIS A 665 -1.95 -37.93 -21.80
N THR A 666 -2.43 -39.17 -21.65
CA THR A 666 -2.44 -40.19 -22.75
C THR A 666 -3.18 -39.70 -24.01
N ALA A 667 -4.28 -38.94 -23.84
CA ALA A 667 -5.02 -38.42 -24.99
C ALA A 667 -4.19 -37.43 -25.83
N GLU A 668 -3.44 -36.52 -25.15
CA GLU A 668 -2.56 -35.57 -25.81
C GLU A 668 -1.34 -36.25 -26.45
N GLN A 669 -0.85 -37.35 -25.85
CA GLN A 669 0.23 -38.16 -26.41
C GLN A 669 -0.21 -38.87 -27.71
N VAL A 670 -1.45 -39.36 -27.78
CA VAL A 670 -2.03 -39.92 -28.99
C VAL A 670 -2.22 -38.84 -30.06
N GLU A 671 -2.67 -37.66 -29.70
CA GLU A 671 -2.79 -36.53 -30.63
C GLU A 671 -1.42 -36.15 -31.21
N LEU A 672 -0.42 -35.99 -30.35
CA LEU A 672 0.96 -35.70 -30.77
C LEU A 672 1.52 -36.79 -31.70
N ALA A 673 1.26 -38.06 -31.37
CA ALA A 673 1.65 -39.22 -32.20
C ALA A 673 1.14 -39.09 -33.64
N GLY A 674 -0.13 -38.67 -33.79
CA GLY A 674 -0.75 -38.43 -35.09
C GLY A 674 -0.13 -37.28 -35.87
N LYS A 675 0.32 -36.22 -35.16
CA LYS A 675 0.93 -35.05 -35.78
C LYS A 675 2.36 -35.27 -36.26
N ILE A 676 3.18 -35.91 -35.42
CA ILE A 676 4.62 -36.06 -35.69
C ILE A 676 4.99 -37.43 -36.31
N GLY A 677 4.03 -38.37 -36.48
CA GLY A 677 4.25 -39.64 -37.07
C GLY A 677 5.04 -40.65 -36.21
N VAL A 678 5.09 -40.43 -34.88
CA VAL A 678 5.75 -41.32 -33.92
C VAL A 678 4.70 -42.13 -33.15
N PRO A 679 4.86 -43.45 -32.94
CA PRO A 679 3.90 -44.23 -32.15
C PRO A 679 3.67 -43.69 -30.74
N ALA A 680 2.44 -43.65 -30.26
CA ALA A 680 2.08 -43.10 -28.94
C ALA A 680 2.79 -43.83 -27.79
N GLU A 681 3.06 -45.11 -27.92
CA GLU A 681 3.82 -45.89 -26.93
C GLU A 681 5.27 -45.45 -26.81
N ILE A 682 5.87 -44.97 -27.90
CA ILE A 682 7.23 -44.40 -27.89
C ILE A 682 7.21 -43.04 -27.18
N ILE A 683 6.20 -42.21 -27.45
CA ILE A 683 6.03 -40.94 -26.77
C ILE A 683 5.84 -41.16 -25.27
N ALA A 684 4.92 -42.06 -24.88
CA ALA A 684 4.66 -42.36 -23.48
C ALA A 684 5.93 -42.84 -22.74
N ARG A 685 6.68 -43.77 -23.38
CA ARG A 685 7.96 -44.24 -22.83
C ARG A 685 8.95 -43.09 -22.66
N ARG A 686 9.10 -42.21 -23.65
CA ARG A 686 10.03 -41.09 -23.60
C ARG A 686 9.65 -40.05 -22.56
N VAL A 687 8.36 -39.78 -22.40
CA VAL A 687 7.85 -38.93 -21.31
C VAL A 687 8.26 -39.50 -19.94
N GLN A 688 8.08 -40.82 -19.77
CA GLN A 688 8.47 -41.50 -18.53
C GLN A 688 9.98 -41.49 -18.28
N GLU A 689 10.79 -41.69 -19.33
CA GLU A 689 12.27 -41.67 -19.24
C GLU A 689 12.81 -40.27 -18.85
N LEU A 690 12.18 -39.23 -19.36
CA LEU A 690 12.58 -37.84 -19.10
C LEU A 690 12.00 -37.25 -17.82
N HIS A 691 11.00 -37.91 -17.22
CA HIS A 691 10.37 -37.44 -16.00
C HIS A 691 11.37 -37.34 -14.85
N GLU A 692 11.43 -36.18 -14.23
CA GLU A 692 12.31 -35.90 -13.09
C GLU A 692 11.50 -35.73 -11.80
N PHE A 693 12.01 -36.25 -10.68
CA PHE A 693 11.37 -36.09 -9.36
C PHE A 693 11.51 -34.66 -8.82
N ASN A 694 12.58 -33.98 -9.21
CA ASN A 694 12.83 -32.60 -8.86
C ASN A 694 13.35 -31.82 -10.07
N PRO A 695 12.44 -31.29 -10.91
CA PRO A 695 12.78 -30.58 -12.14
C PRO A 695 13.71 -29.39 -11.92
N MET A 696 13.55 -28.69 -10.78
CA MET A 696 14.34 -27.49 -10.46
C MET A 696 15.85 -27.79 -10.28
N LEU A 697 16.20 -28.98 -9.84
CA LEU A 697 17.58 -29.43 -9.61
C LEU A 697 18.06 -30.43 -10.66
N GLY A 698 17.29 -30.66 -11.69
CA GLY A 698 17.45 -31.72 -12.68
C GLY A 698 18.33 -31.36 -13.87
N HIS A 699 18.01 -32.04 -15.02
CA HIS A 699 18.69 -31.90 -16.29
C HIS A 699 18.16 -30.69 -17.08
N ARG A 700 18.60 -29.53 -16.73
CA ARG A 700 18.20 -28.23 -17.28
C ARG A 700 19.40 -27.30 -17.47
N GLY A 701 19.17 -26.16 -18.11
CA GLY A 701 20.14 -25.06 -18.24
C GLY A 701 21.45 -25.52 -18.93
N CYS A 702 22.61 -25.09 -18.40
CA CYS A 702 23.91 -25.45 -18.94
C CYS A 702 24.15 -26.96 -18.96
N ARG A 703 23.57 -27.72 -18.02
CA ARG A 703 23.68 -29.19 -17.99
C ARG A 703 23.10 -29.81 -19.28
N LEU A 704 21.95 -29.29 -19.71
CA LEU A 704 21.28 -29.68 -20.94
C LEU A 704 22.14 -29.32 -22.15
N GLY A 705 22.65 -28.09 -22.21
CA GLY A 705 23.50 -27.61 -23.29
C GLY A 705 24.86 -28.36 -23.40
N ILE A 706 25.41 -28.87 -22.29
CA ILE A 706 26.62 -29.69 -22.28
C ILE A 706 26.35 -31.08 -22.84
N VAL A 707 25.23 -31.69 -22.47
CA VAL A 707 24.87 -33.07 -22.94
C VAL A 707 24.36 -33.05 -24.37
N TYR A 708 23.69 -31.99 -24.81
CA TYR A 708 23.15 -31.76 -26.14
C TYR A 708 23.64 -30.45 -26.76
N PRO A 709 24.95 -30.36 -27.11
CA PRO A 709 25.57 -29.11 -27.56
C PRO A 709 24.98 -28.55 -28.85
N GLU A 710 24.30 -29.40 -29.65
CA GLU A 710 23.57 -28.98 -30.84
C GLU A 710 22.42 -28.01 -30.54
N ILE A 711 21.81 -28.09 -29.37
CA ILE A 711 20.78 -27.13 -28.94
C ILE A 711 21.41 -25.73 -28.73
N THR A 712 22.49 -25.65 -27.97
CA THR A 712 23.23 -24.42 -27.77
C THR A 712 23.74 -23.82 -29.08
N ARG A 713 24.26 -24.68 -29.97
CA ARG A 713 24.75 -24.27 -31.31
C ARG A 713 23.63 -23.67 -32.16
N MET A 714 22.45 -24.28 -32.16
CA MET A 714 21.30 -23.79 -32.92
C MET A 714 20.84 -22.42 -32.38
N GLN A 715 20.70 -22.28 -31.05
CA GLN A 715 20.29 -21.02 -30.45
C GLN A 715 21.32 -19.90 -30.69
N ALA A 716 22.61 -20.18 -30.48
CA ALA A 716 23.69 -19.23 -30.78
C ALA A 716 23.68 -18.81 -32.26
N ARG A 717 23.48 -19.76 -33.19
CA ARG A 717 23.36 -19.50 -34.62
C ARG A 717 22.15 -18.56 -34.89
N ALA A 718 21.00 -18.83 -34.34
CA ALA A 718 19.81 -17.98 -34.49
C ALA A 718 20.06 -16.55 -34.00
N ILE A 719 20.68 -16.38 -32.81
CA ILE A 719 21.02 -15.07 -32.23
C ILE A 719 21.96 -14.29 -33.16
N PHE A 720 23.06 -14.90 -33.61
CA PHE A 720 24.08 -14.20 -34.39
C PHE A 720 23.67 -13.97 -35.85
N GLU A 721 22.88 -14.87 -36.46
CA GLU A 721 22.26 -14.61 -37.77
C GLU A 721 21.29 -13.45 -37.70
N ALA A 722 20.43 -13.40 -36.70
CA ALA A 722 19.49 -12.30 -36.47
C ALA A 722 20.24 -10.97 -36.25
N ALA A 723 21.25 -10.97 -35.38
CA ALA A 723 22.05 -9.79 -35.13
C ALA A 723 22.77 -9.27 -36.40
N ALA A 724 23.37 -10.17 -37.19
CA ALA A 724 24.03 -9.81 -38.45
C ALA A 724 23.05 -9.28 -39.51
N ASN A 725 21.83 -9.88 -39.58
CA ASN A 725 20.81 -9.42 -40.52
C ASN A 725 20.31 -8.01 -40.14
N VAL A 726 19.98 -7.75 -38.89
CA VAL A 726 19.48 -6.45 -38.40
C VAL A 726 20.58 -5.36 -38.48
N GLN A 727 21.83 -5.71 -38.22
CA GLN A 727 22.94 -4.76 -38.36
C GLN A 727 23.14 -4.34 -39.84
N ARG A 728 22.88 -5.24 -40.79
CA ARG A 728 22.88 -4.88 -42.24
C ARG A 728 21.76 -3.91 -42.62
N GLU A 729 20.68 -3.85 -41.86
CA GLU A 729 19.64 -2.85 -42.03
C GLU A 729 20.04 -1.46 -41.51
N GLY A 730 21.26 -1.31 -40.96
CA GLY A 730 21.78 -0.10 -40.37
C GLY A 730 21.29 0.16 -38.94
N ILE A 731 20.84 -0.86 -38.26
CA ILE A 731 20.40 -0.79 -36.88
C ILE A 731 21.49 -1.40 -35.98
N ASP A 732 21.98 -0.63 -35.02
CA ASP A 732 22.94 -1.16 -34.04
C ASP A 732 22.27 -2.21 -33.17
N VAL A 733 23.01 -3.28 -32.88
CA VAL A 733 22.55 -4.39 -32.03
C VAL A 733 23.60 -4.72 -30.97
N LEU A 734 23.16 -5.05 -29.76
CA LEU A 734 24.02 -5.40 -28.63
C LEU A 734 23.54 -6.69 -27.96
N PRO A 735 23.82 -7.87 -28.55
CA PRO A 735 23.47 -9.16 -27.96
C PRO A 735 24.31 -9.46 -26.73
N GLU A 736 23.65 -9.95 -25.67
CA GLU A 736 24.30 -10.48 -24.47
C GLU A 736 23.79 -11.92 -24.27
N VAL A 737 24.64 -12.92 -24.57
CA VAL A 737 24.27 -14.35 -24.43
C VAL A 737 24.49 -14.79 -23.01
N MET A 738 23.43 -15.25 -22.35
CA MET A 738 23.42 -15.63 -20.94
C MET A 738 23.28 -17.15 -20.79
N ILE A 739 24.29 -17.77 -20.17
CA ILE A 739 24.29 -19.20 -19.88
C ILE A 739 23.63 -19.43 -18.52
N PRO A 740 22.49 -20.19 -18.45
CA PRO A 740 21.77 -20.43 -17.21
C PRO A 740 22.39 -21.53 -16.36
N LEU A 741 22.06 -21.54 -15.06
CA LEU A 741 22.31 -22.63 -14.10
C LEU A 741 23.79 -23.04 -13.91
N VAL A 742 24.70 -22.17 -14.20
CA VAL A 742 26.16 -22.43 -14.05
C VAL A 742 26.52 -22.59 -12.57
N GLY A 743 27.11 -23.71 -12.19
CA GLY A 743 27.69 -23.95 -10.87
C GLY A 743 29.19 -24.05 -10.87
N PHE A 744 29.81 -24.47 -11.98
CA PHE A 744 31.25 -24.65 -12.15
C PHE A 744 31.79 -23.76 -13.28
N SER A 745 32.99 -23.21 -13.11
CA SER A 745 33.64 -22.42 -14.16
C SER A 745 33.93 -23.24 -15.43
N THR A 746 34.03 -24.57 -15.31
CA THR A 746 34.19 -25.50 -16.43
C THR A 746 32.92 -25.68 -17.24
N GLU A 747 31.72 -25.63 -16.61
CA GLU A 747 30.44 -25.62 -17.32
C GLU A 747 30.33 -24.35 -18.18
N PHE A 748 30.64 -23.20 -17.58
CA PHE A 748 30.64 -21.95 -18.31
C PHE A 748 31.61 -21.98 -19.50
N ARG A 749 32.85 -22.42 -19.30
CA ARG A 749 33.88 -22.52 -20.34
C ARG A 749 33.43 -23.40 -21.51
N ASP A 750 32.78 -24.56 -21.23
CA ASP A 750 32.28 -25.47 -22.24
C ASP A 750 31.24 -24.81 -23.14
N GLN A 751 30.24 -24.18 -22.51
CA GLN A 751 29.15 -23.55 -23.22
C GLN A 751 29.60 -22.24 -23.92
N GLU A 752 30.46 -21.45 -23.30
CA GLU A 752 31.05 -20.25 -23.92
C GLU A 752 31.79 -20.63 -25.21
N LYS A 753 32.52 -21.73 -25.21
CA LYS A 753 33.23 -22.21 -26.39
C LYS A 753 32.26 -22.48 -27.57
N VAL A 754 31.18 -23.19 -27.33
CA VAL A 754 30.16 -23.47 -28.36
C VAL A 754 29.57 -22.16 -28.90
N VAL A 755 29.24 -21.21 -28.02
CA VAL A 755 28.68 -19.91 -28.42
C VAL A 755 29.65 -19.13 -29.29
N ARG A 756 30.92 -19.04 -28.89
CA ARG A 756 31.94 -18.25 -29.64
C ARG A 756 32.32 -18.89 -30.96
N GLU A 757 32.48 -20.20 -30.99
CA GLU A 757 32.78 -20.94 -32.26
C GLU A 757 31.64 -20.76 -33.26
N THR A 758 30.38 -20.80 -32.77
CA THR A 758 29.20 -20.57 -33.62
C THR A 758 29.12 -19.15 -34.12
N ALA A 759 29.41 -18.17 -33.25
CA ALA A 759 29.49 -16.75 -33.63
C ALA A 759 30.51 -16.50 -34.75
N ASP A 760 31.73 -17.02 -34.59
CA ASP A 760 32.80 -16.84 -35.57
C ASP A 760 32.42 -17.47 -36.93
N GLN A 761 31.75 -18.64 -36.93
CA GLN A 761 31.23 -19.29 -38.16
C GLN A 761 30.19 -18.39 -38.84
N VAL A 762 29.19 -17.94 -38.11
CA VAL A 762 28.10 -17.09 -38.65
C VAL A 762 28.67 -15.76 -39.18
N PHE A 763 29.61 -15.14 -38.49
CA PHE A 763 30.20 -13.88 -38.92
C PHE A 763 31.07 -14.07 -40.20
N ALA A 764 31.78 -15.20 -40.32
CA ALA A 764 32.48 -15.56 -41.55
C ALA A 764 31.51 -15.79 -42.72
N GLU A 765 30.43 -16.55 -42.51
CA GLU A 765 29.43 -16.84 -43.54
C GLU A 765 28.69 -15.52 -43.98
N LYS A 766 28.37 -14.68 -43.03
CA LYS A 766 27.63 -13.43 -43.31
C LYS A 766 28.54 -12.28 -43.76
N GLY A 767 29.84 -12.32 -43.56
CA GLY A 767 30.79 -11.25 -43.89
C GLY A 767 30.57 -9.98 -43.05
N ILE A 768 30.05 -10.09 -41.86
CA ILE A 768 29.82 -8.99 -40.91
C ILE A 768 30.09 -9.47 -39.49
N ARG A 769 30.73 -8.64 -38.69
CA ARG A 769 31.02 -8.93 -37.28
C ARG A 769 30.15 -8.06 -36.38
N VAL A 770 29.49 -8.66 -35.41
CA VAL A 770 28.71 -7.99 -34.39
C VAL A 770 29.46 -8.08 -33.07
N GLU A 771 29.48 -6.99 -32.30
CA GLU A 771 29.98 -7.03 -30.91
C GLU A 771 28.94 -7.64 -30.00
N TYR A 772 29.36 -8.54 -29.11
CA TYR A 772 28.48 -9.23 -28.18
C TYR A 772 29.21 -9.60 -26.89
N LEU A 773 28.46 -9.89 -25.84
CA LEU A 773 28.98 -10.39 -24.57
C LEU A 773 28.47 -11.80 -24.30
N VAL A 774 29.29 -12.59 -23.60
CA VAL A 774 28.87 -13.89 -23.04
C VAL A 774 29.02 -13.84 -21.52
N GLY A 775 27.94 -14.09 -20.83
CA GLY A 775 27.89 -14.07 -19.36
C GLY A 775 27.03 -15.18 -18.81
N THR A 776 26.75 -15.13 -17.52
CA THR A 776 25.98 -16.19 -16.85
C THR A 776 24.91 -15.63 -15.93
N MET A 777 23.88 -16.44 -15.73
CA MET A 777 22.94 -16.26 -14.65
C MET A 777 23.54 -16.82 -13.35
N VAL A 778 23.65 -15.99 -12.32
CA VAL A 778 24.06 -16.40 -10.96
C VAL A 778 22.79 -16.73 -10.18
N GLU A 779 22.46 -18.00 -10.11
CA GLU A 779 21.20 -18.50 -9.55
C GLU A 779 21.37 -19.75 -8.68
N VAL A 780 22.59 -20.25 -8.59
CA VAL A 780 22.98 -21.36 -7.73
C VAL A 780 23.93 -20.84 -6.66
N PRO A 781 23.74 -21.16 -5.37
CA PRO A 781 24.61 -20.69 -4.29
C PRO A 781 26.11 -20.94 -4.55
N ARG A 782 26.45 -22.06 -5.16
CA ARG A 782 27.84 -22.35 -5.52
C ARG A 782 28.42 -21.35 -6.53
N ALA A 783 27.65 -20.89 -7.50
CA ALA A 783 28.07 -19.85 -8.43
C ALA A 783 28.39 -18.53 -7.70
N ALA A 784 27.57 -18.15 -6.73
CA ALA A 784 27.79 -16.95 -5.93
C ALA A 784 29.10 -17.05 -5.12
N VAL A 785 29.32 -18.18 -4.44
CA VAL A 785 30.55 -18.43 -3.63
C VAL A 785 31.83 -18.51 -4.50
N ARG A 786 31.73 -19.00 -5.74
CA ARG A 786 32.86 -19.18 -6.68
C ARG A 786 32.86 -18.15 -7.82
N ALA A 787 32.19 -17.02 -7.62
CA ALA A 787 32.03 -15.98 -8.64
C ALA A 787 33.36 -15.45 -9.21
N GLU A 788 34.42 -15.36 -8.40
CA GLU A 788 35.76 -14.96 -8.85
C GLU A 788 36.32 -15.87 -9.97
N GLU A 789 36.10 -17.19 -9.85
CA GLU A 789 36.54 -18.13 -10.88
C GLU A 789 35.74 -18.00 -12.19
N ILE A 790 34.41 -17.81 -12.06
CA ILE A 790 33.55 -17.72 -13.22
C ILE A 790 33.79 -16.40 -13.95
N ALA A 791 34.03 -15.29 -13.21
CA ALA A 791 34.26 -13.95 -13.77
C ALA A 791 35.62 -13.83 -14.50
N GLN A 792 36.55 -14.78 -14.37
CA GLN A 792 37.73 -14.81 -15.20
C GLN A 792 37.40 -14.88 -16.70
N ARG A 793 36.27 -15.50 -17.03
CA ARG A 793 35.80 -15.66 -18.42
C ARG A 793 34.51 -14.92 -18.70
N ALA A 794 33.51 -14.99 -17.80
CA ALA A 794 32.22 -14.32 -17.95
C ALA A 794 32.39 -12.78 -18.03
N GLU A 795 31.71 -12.17 -19.00
CA GLU A 795 31.77 -10.74 -19.27
C GLU A 795 30.65 -9.95 -18.55
N PHE A 796 29.62 -10.66 -18.07
CA PHE A 796 28.60 -10.11 -17.21
C PHE A 796 27.98 -11.19 -16.30
N PHE A 797 27.37 -10.73 -15.19
CA PHE A 797 26.54 -11.53 -14.33
C PHE A 797 25.12 -10.96 -14.29
N SER A 798 24.13 -11.85 -14.24
CA SER A 798 22.75 -11.49 -13.93
C SER A 798 22.24 -12.43 -12.84
N PHE A 799 21.76 -11.87 -11.73
CA PHE A 799 21.20 -12.67 -10.65
C PHE A 799 19.81 -13.21 -11.04
N GLY A 800 19.66 -14.54 -11.11
CA GLY A 800 18.38 -15.24 -11.21
C GLY A 800 17.83 -15.50 -9.82
N THR A 801 17.29 -14.45 -9.19
CA THR A 801 16.94 -14.50 -7.76
C THR A 801 15.76 -15.42 -7.45
N ASN A 802 14.95 -15.83 -8.43
CA ASN A 802 13.92 -16.84 -8.19
C ASN A 802 14.56 -18.17 -7.76
N ASP A 803 15.49 -18.68 -8.57
CA ASP A 803 16.20 -19.94 -8.28
C ASP A 803 17.22 -19.78 -7.14
N LEU A 804 17.91 -18.64 -7.05
CA LEU A 804 18.82 -18.38 -5.96
C LEU A 804 18.10 -18.37 -4.60
N THR A 805 16.89 -17.81 -4.52
CA THR A 805 16.07 -17.83 -3.32
C THR A 805 15.64 -19.25 -2.96
N GLN A 806 15.11 -20.01 -3.92
CA GLN A 806 14.69 -21.39 -3.71
C GLN A 806 15.84 -22.24 -3.14
N THR A 807 17.00 -22.16 -3.78
CA THR A 807 18.15 -23.01 -3.43
C THR A 807 18.82 -22.55 -2.14
N THR A 808 18.81 -21.27 -1.81
CA THR A 808 19.36 -20.74 -0.57
C THR A 808 18.50 -21.11 0.63
N LEU A 809 17.17 -20.96 0.51
CA LEU A 809 16.24 -21.22 1.60
C LEU A 809 15.80 -22.69 1.68
N GLY A 810 16.04 -23.50 0.62
CA GLY A 810 15.51 -24.84 0.52
C GLY A 810 13.98 -24.86 0.43
N MET A 811 13.37 -23.84 -0.19
CA MET A 811 11.93 -23.67 -0.37
C MET A 811 11.56 -23.77 -1.83
N SER A 812 10.58 -24.60 -2.17
CA SER A 812 10.00 -24.63 -3.52
C SER A 812 9.07 -23.44 -3.71
N ARG A 813 9.27 -22.66 -4.78
CA ARG A 813 8.40 -21.55 -5.14
C ARG A 813 6.97 -21.99 -5.45
N ASP A 814 6.80 -23.21 -5.94
CA ASP A 814 5.49 -23.73 -6.33
C ASP A 814 4.72 -24.31 -5.14
N ASP A 815 5.43 -24.77 -4.08
CA ASP A 815 4.84 -25.49 -2.94
C ASP A 815 4.77 -24.67 -1.64
N TYR A 816 5.52 -23.57 -1.53
CA TYR A 816 5.66 -22.81 -0.28
C TYR A 816 4.37 -22.09 0.18
N ALA A 817 3.42 -21.89 -0.74
CA ALA A 817 2.14 -21.20 -0.44
C ALA A 817 1.37 -21.84 0.73
N GLY A 818 1.56 -23.16 0.95
CA GLY A 818 0.90 -23.87 2.03
C GLY A 818 1.32 -23.48 3.44
N TYR A 819 2.48 -22.85 3.63
CA TYR A 819 2.99 -22.50 4.96
C TYR A 819 3.54 -21.06 5.11
N ILE A 820 3.80 -20.35 4.01
CA ILE A 820 4.42 -19.01 4.09
C ILE A 820 3.55 -17.99 4.82
N ASN A 821 2.21 -18.09 4.68
CA ASN A 821 1.30 -17.22 5.40
C ASN A 821 1.40 -17.44 6.92
N TYR A 822 1.49 -18.69 7.36
CA TYR A 822 1.73 -19.03 8.76
C TYR A 822 3.05 -18.44 9.27
N TYR A 823 4.14 -18.55 8.48
CA TYR A 823 5.45 -17.99 8.82
C TYR A 823 5.40 -16.47 9.00
N ARG A 824 4.64 -15.77 8.15
CA ARG A 824 4.45 -14.31 8.25
C ARG A 824 3.57 -13.92 9.45
N GLU A 825 2.53 -14.69 9.72
CA GLU A 825 1.63 -14.46 10.86
C GLU A 825 2.32 -14.69 12.23
N HIS A 826 3.37 -15.51 12.24
CA HIS A 826 4.14 -15.84 13.45
C HIS A 826 5.51 -15.17 13.51
N ASP A 827 5.74 -14.15 12.67
CA ASP A 827 6.99 -13.37 12.62
C ASP A 827 8.25 -14.22 12.40
N ILE A 828 8.12 -15.41 11.75
CA ILE A 828 9.26 -16.28 11.40
C ILE A 828 10.04 -15.66 10.23
N VAL A 829 9.32 -15.06 9.27
CA VAL A 829 9.91 -14.28 8.20
C VAL A 829 9.25 -12.90 8.14
N PRO A 830 10.01 -11.81 7.96
CA PRO A 830 9.45 -10.46 7.93
C PRO A 830 8.64 -10.18 6.67
N HIS A 831 9.03 -10.79 5.55
CA HIS A 831 8.41 -10.62 4.23
C HIS A 831 8.37 -11.94 3.50
N ASP A 832 7.58 -11.99 2.41
CA ASP A 832 7.63 -13.10 1.47
C ASP A 832 8.96 -13.06 0.71
N PRO A 833 9.85 -14.07 0.86
CA PRO A 833 11.18 -14.05 0.27
C PRO A 833 11.18 -14.18 -1.26
N PHE A 834 10.06 -14.53 -1.89
CA PHE A 834 9.90 -14.54 -3.34
C PHE A 834 9.35 -13.21 -3.89
N GLN A 835 8.90 -12.30 -3.03
CA GLN A 835 8.50 -10.93 -3.41
C GLN A 835 9.61 -9.92 -3.13
N THR A 836 10.22 -10.00 -1.95
CA THR A 836 11.30 -9.10 -1.51
C THR A 836 12.53 -9.93 -1.15
N ILE A 837 13.71 -9.53 -1.62
CA ILE A 837 14.97 -10.25 -1.37
C ILE A 837 15.21 -10.41 0.14
N ASP A 838 15.44 -11.64 0.57
CA ASP A 838 16.03 -11.95 1.86
C ASP A 838 17.47 -11.42 1.93
N ARG A 839 17.64 -10.27 2.58
CA ARG A 839 18.94 -9.58 2.62
C ARG A 839 20.02 -10.37 3.36
N ASP A 840 19.63 -11.13 4.39
CA ASP A 840 20.56 -11.84 5.27
C ASP A 840 21.11 -13.11 4.63
N GLY A 841 20.26 -13.89 3.96
CA GLY A 841 20.66 -15.12 3.26
C GLY A 841 21.02 -14.89 1.80
N VAL A 842 20.03 -14.64 0.97
CA VAL A 842 20.20 -14.43 -0.48
C VAL A 842 21.07 -13.20 -0.77
N GLY A 843 20.84 -12.12 -0.04
CA GLY A 843 21.60 -10.88 -0.18
C GLY A 843 23.09 -11.05 0.15
N SER A 844 23.43 -11.84 1.15
CA SER A 844 24.81 -12.18 1.48
C SER A 844 25.51 -12.93 0.34
N LEU A 845 24.83 -13.87 -0.33
CA LEU A 845 25.36 -14.56 -1.50
C LEU A 845 25.52 -13.60 -2.68
N MET A 846 24.60 -12.68 -2.90
CA MET A 846 24.71 -11.64 -3.93
C MET A 846 25.93 -10.75 -3.66
N GLN A 847 26.15 -10.34 -2.43
CA GLN A 847 27.33 -9.56 -2.05
C GLN A 847 28.64 -10.28 -2.35
N LEU A 848 28.75 -11.56 -1.93
CA LEU A 848 29.91 -12.39 -2.24
C LEU A 848 30.18 -12.50 -3.74
N ALA A 849 29.11 -12.64 -4.54
CA ALA A 849 29.23 -12.73 -5.99
C ALA A 849 29.68 -11.40 -6.62
N VAL A 850 29.19 -10.26 -6.14
CA VAL A 850 29.60 -8.92 -6.61
C VAL A 850 31.07 -8.67 -6.27
N GLU A 851 31.47 -8.93 -5.03
CA GLU A 851 32.85 -8.75 -4.58
C GLU A 851 33.84 -9.66 -5.33
N GLY A 852 33.54 -10.96 -5.41
CA GLY A 852 34.35 -11.95 -6.11
C GLY A 852 34.42 -11.68 -7.62
N GLY A 853 33.28 -11.35 -8.24
CA GLY A 853 33.19 -11.03 -9.65
C GLY A 853 34.04 -9.81 -10.02
N ARG A 854 33.93 -8.72 -9.28
CA ARG A 854 34.67 -7.48 -9.52
C ARG A 854 36.15 -7.57 -9.13
N LYS A 855 36.49 -8.44 -8.22
CA LYS A 855 37.90 -8.76 -7.93
C LYS A 855 38.61 -9.37 -9.13
N ALA A 856 37.96 -10.30 -9.83
CA ALA A 856 38.52 -10.91 -11.06
C ALA A 856 38.40 -9.97 -12.25
N ARG A 857 37.34 -9.22 -12.39
CA ARG A 857 37.05 -8.29 -13.49
C ARG A 857 36.46 -6.98 -12.95
N PRO A 858 37.28 -5.94 -12.71
CA PRO A 858 36.81 -4.70 -12.07
C PRO A 858 35.64 -3.98 -12.77
N LYS A 859 35.49 -4.16 -14.08
CA LYS A 859 34.39 -3.61 -14.90
C LYS A 859 33.32 -4.65 -15.24
N LEU A 860 33.22 -5.72 -14.47
CA LEU A 860 32.17 -6.73 -14.67
C LEU A 860 30.82 -6.09 -14.57
N LYS A 861 30.00 -6.20 -15.62
CA LYS A 861 28.62 -5.76 -15.63
C LYS A 861 27.78 -6.73 -14.77
N ILE A 862 27.06 -6.22 -13.79
CA ILE A 862 26.27 -7.03 -12.89
C ILE A 862 24.84 -6.48 -12.79
N GLY A 863 23.86 -7.33 -13.02
CA GLY A 863 22.44 -6.97 -12.86
C GLY A 863 21.62 -8.08 -12.22
N ILE A 864 20.33 -7.86 -12.19
CA ILE A 864 19.33 -8.81 -11.69
C ILE A 864 18.20 -8.93 -12.70
N CYS A 865 17.67 -10.13 -12.89
CA CYS A 865 16.53 -10.39 -13.78
C CYS A 865 15.41 -11.24 -13.16
N GLY A 866 15.56 -11.69 -11.91
CA GLY A 866 14.47 -12.31 -11.17
C GLY A 866 13.32 -11.31 -10.88
N GLU A 867 12.20 -11.81 -10.40
CA GLU A 867 11.01 -10.98 -10.14
C GLU A 867 11.25 -9.85 -9.13
N HIS A 868 12.19 -10.02 -8.23
CA HIS A 868 12.69 -9.01 -7.29
C HIS A 868 13.20 -7.73 -7.97
N GLY A 869 13.60 -7.79 -9.24
CA GLY A 869 14.03 -6.62 -10.00
C GLY A 869 12.96 -5.53 -10.19
N GLY A 870 11.70 -5.85 -9.92
CA GLY A 870 10.57 -4.92 -9.90
C GLY A 870 10.08 -4.52 -8.50
N ASP A 871 10.61 -5.12 -7.44
CA ASP A 871 10.25 -4.80 -6.06
C ASP A 871 11.07 -3.62 -5.54
N PRO A 872 10.44 -2.53 -5.04
CA PRO A 872 11.16 -1.33 -4.61
C PRO A 872 12.24 -1.58 -3.56
N ALA A 873 11.97 -2.41 -2.54
CA ALA A 873 12.93 -2.70 -1.47
C ALA A 873 14.14 -3.48 -2.02
N SER A 874 13.91 -4.41 -2.93
CA SER A 874 14.95 -5.18 -3.61
C SER A 874 15.76 -4.31 -4.57
N VAL A 875 15.12 -3.37 -5.29
CA VAL A 875 15.83 -2.39 -6.15
C VAL A 875 16.74 -1.49 -5.32
N MET A 876 16.29 -1.01 -4.17
CA MET A 876 17.11 -0.23 -3.25
C MET A 876 18.32 -1.04 -2.77
N PHE A 877 18.13 -2.31 -2.42
CA PHE A 877 19.21 -3.20 -2.04
C PHE A 877 20.21 -3.44 -3.19
N CYS A 878 19.74 -3.64 -4.42
CA CYS A 878 20.60 -3.73 -5.61
C CYS A 878 21.44 -2.45 -5.83
N HIS A 879 20.86 -1.28 -5.55
CA HIS A 879 21.58 -0.02 -5.57
C HIS A 879 22.70 0.02 -4.51
N GLU A 880 22.41 -0.41 -3.28
CA GLU A 880 23.36 -0.49 -2.16
C GLU A 880 24.54 -1.42 -2.48
N LEU A 881 24.27 -2.59 -3.10
CA LEU A 881 25.30 -3.53 -3.57
C LEU A 881 26.11 -2.97 -4.76
N GLY A 882 25.65 -1.89 -5.38
CA GLY A 882 26.31 -1.27 -6.51
C GLY A 882 26.12 -2.02 -7.83
N LEU A 883 25.01 -2.69 -8.07
CA LEU A 883 24.68 -3.28 -9.35
C LEU A 883 24.62 -2.22 -10.46
N ASP A 884 24.77 -2.65 -11.71
CA ASP A 884 24.68 -1.78 -12.87
C ASP A 884 23.26 -1.60 -13.38
N TYR A 885 22.43 -2.65 -13.26
CA TYR A 885 21.03 -2.60 -13.69
C TYR A 885 20.14 -3.56 -12.90
N VAL A 886 18.83 -3.23 -12.90
CA VAL A 886 17.74 -4.16 -12.54
C VAL A 886 16.88 -4.42 -13.76
N SER A 887 16.24 -5.59 -13.84
CA SER A 887 15.34 -5.95 -14.93
C SER A 887 14.03 -6.50 -14.38
N CYS A 888 12.91 -6.04 -14.91
CA CYS A 888 11.56 -6.37 -14.43
C CYS A 888 10.56 -6.44 -15.59
N SER A 889 9.34 -6.88 -15.32
CA SER A 889 8.27 -6.85 -16.33
C SER A 889 7.99 -5.42 -16.82
N PRO A 890 7.47 -5.22 -18.06
CA PRO A 890 7.28 -3.91 -18.65
C PRO A 890 6.54 -2.91 -17.75
N PHE A 891 5.44 -3.30 -17.13
CA PHE A 891 4.63 -2.44 -16.26
C PHE A 891 5.29 -2.09 -14.92
N ARG A 892 6.35 -2.80 -14.52
CA ARG A 892 7.14 -2.50 -13.32
C ARG A 892 8.30 -1.53 -13.59
N VAL A 893 8.61 -1.23 -14.85
CA VAL A 893 9.70 -0.31 -15.23
C VAL A 893 9.59 1.06 -14.57
N PRO A 894 8.44 1.76 -14.56
CA PRO A 894 8.32 3.06 -13.87
C PRO A 894 8.60 2.97 -12.37
N ILE A 895 8.14 1.91 -11.72
CA ILE A 895 8.32 1.65 -10.30
C ILE A 895 9.79 1.44 -9.97
N ALA A 896 10.47 0.57 -10.72
CA ALA A 896 11.89 0.30 -10.55
C ALA A 896 12.75 1.54 -10.79
N ARG A 897 12.39 2.39 -11.78
CA ARG A 897 13.05 3.68 -12.02
C ARG A 897 12.93 4.62 -10.82
N LEU A 898 11.72 4.77 -10.28
CA LEU A 898 11.49 5.62 -9.10
C LEU A 898 12.24 5.07 -7.88
N ALA A 899 12.16 3.78 -7.61
CA ALA A 899 12.87 3.14 -6.49
C ALA A 899 14.40 3.33 -6.60
N ALA A 900 14.96 3.22 -7.81
CA ALA A 900 16.38 3.48 -8.07
C ALA A 900 16.78 4.93 -7.78
N ALA A 901 15.93 5.90 -8.14
CA ALA A 901 16.17 7.31 -7.83
C ALA A 901 16.04 7.58 -6.33
N GLN A 902 15.07 6.98 -5.67
CA GLN A 902 14.89 7.08 -4.22
C GLN A 902 16.10 6.55 -3.45
N ALA A 903 16.67 5.43 -3.88
CA ALA A 903 17.90 4.88 -3.30
C ALA A 903 19.07 5.87 -3.45
N ALA A 904 19.26 6.46 -4.62
CA ALA A 904 20.31 7.43 -4.87
C ALA A 904 20.13 8.72 -4.06
N VAL A 905 18.91 9.22 -3.94
CA VAL A 905 18.59 10.39 -3.10
C VAL A 905 18.85 10.09 -1.62
N ALA A 906 18.50 8.91 -1.15
CA ALA A 906 18.75 8.49 0.24
C ALA A 906 20.25 8.34 0.52
N GLU A 907 21.02 7.75 -0.40
CA GLU A 907 22.49 7.64 -0.31
C GLU A 907 23.15 9.01 -0.18
N LYS A 908 22.75 9.98 -1.03
CA LYS A 908 23.24 11.35 -0.99
C LYS A 908 22.90 12.06 0.34
N ALA A 909 21.67 11.90 0.82
CA ALA A 909 21.22 12.49 2.09
C ALA A 909 21.97 11.92 3.31
N ALA A 910 22.35 10.62 3.26
CA ALA A 910 23.14 9.99 4.31
C ALA A 910 24.65 10.34 4.29
N GLY A 911 25.10 11.19 3.36
CA GLY A 911 26.51 11.57 3.18
C GLY A 911 27.41 10.41 2.74
N ARG A 912 26.83 9.34 2.17
CA ARG A 912 27.52 8.13 1.71
C ARG A 912 27.80 8.15 0.21
N SER A 913 27.73 9.31 -0.43
CA SER A 913 28.02 9.44 -1.87
C SER A 913 29.47 9.00 -2.16
N LYS A 914 29.61 7.86 -2.86
CA LYS A 914 30.89 7.34 -3.33
C LYS A 914 31.39 8.11 -4.53
#